data_46ec75a529c06b9437474103e3ae40fc
#
_entry.id   46ec75a529c06b9437474103e3ae40fc
#
_cell.length_a   1.000
_cell.length_b   1.000
_cell.length_c   1.000
_cell.angle_alpha   90.00
_cell.angle_beta   90.00
_cell.angle_gamma   90.00
#
_symmetry.space_group_name_H-M   'P 1'
#
loop_
_entity.id
_entity.type
_entity.pdbx_description
1 polymer ?
#
loop_
_entity_poly.entity_id
_entity_poly.type
_entity_poly.pdbx_seq_one_letter_code
_entity_poly.pdbx_strand_id
1 'polypeptide(L)'
;MDIRIILHYHTASGESLVLRVGKKRYPMVPAFAGIWQADLTGRNLRDGDRYGFEVQRDGKTVRTEWRGHHYAAPAKAKSLILRERWTDRPVNSSFYAHAFSDVIFRRPDGASFRNPRPTAAGKGNVTFRVAVPEVRTGESVALAGSGKALGEWQVFHLLDDGRFPYWETTLEVSDVFEYKFVIVDTETRKPVAWEEGPNHFFGEVPAEGSHVTVADIDPKFLVRPWRGAGVAVPVFSLRTEDSFGVGEFHDIRKLVDWAVKAGQSIIQILPINDTTMTHTWQDSYPYNAVSSFALHPMYIHLPDAGVRKDAAYKARKEALEALPAVDYEAVTQAKLTLLRKLFKSAKGQQAAASAEYKAFMDANEEWLLPYAVFSVLRDRHGSPDFSTWGEWSGYDRRKALAFARENAAEVDFYCYLQYLLDRQLKDAVAYAHVHGVALKGDLPIGVSRVSVDAWQHPDLFHMDSQAGAPPDAFAVDGQNWGFPTYNWEKMAEDGYGWWKARMRKMAEYFDAFRIDHILGFFRIWEIPVPYKSGLMGHFNPALPYSGEDLRNQGFNPENTGDADVLFVEDPRRKDMWHPRISAQGTQVYAQLPDWLKDRYNALYNDFFYRRHNEFWKQSALKKLPALVRSTGMLCCGEDLGMIPDSVPETMHALDILSLEIQRMPKDPRDTFADPARYPYACVCATGTHDTATLRAWWEEDRQLTQEFFNAMLHCAGEAPQFCEPWVADLILGAHLKSPAMLAILPLQDWLATDGDVRYPGDPKDERINVPAIPRYYWRYRMHCTLESLIGNEALNAHLKGMVDASGRNR
;
A
#
# COMPACT_ATOMS: atom_id res chain seq x y z
N MET A 1 -2.42 -43.04 1.21
CA MET A 1 -3.16 -42.24 2.18
C MET A 1 -4.30 -41.53 1.43
N ASP A 2 -5.52 -41.70 1.90
CA ASP A 2 -6.67 -40.96 1.39
C ASP A 2 -6.78 -39.65 2.13
N ILE A 3 -7.09 -38.57 1.43
CA ILE A 3 -7.10 -37.22 2.01
C ILE A 3 -8.45 -36.58 1.65
N ARG A 4 -9.19 -36.18 2.67
CA ARG A 4 -10.40 -35.40 2.55
C ARG A 4 -10.16 -33.98 3.09
N ILE A 5 -10.40 -32.99 2.25
CA ILE A 5 -10.34 -31.58 2.64
C ILE A 5 -11.75 -31.05 2.74
N ILE A 6 -12.09 -30.48 3.89
CA ILE A 6 -13.39 -29.88 4.20
C ILE A 6 -13.17 -28.37 4.39
N LEU A 7 -13.96 -27.55 3.69
CA LEU A 7 -13.89 -26.10 3.79
C LEU A 7 -15.28 -25.55 4.17
N HIS A 8 -15.32 -24.72 5.20
CA HIS A 8 -16.50 -23.92 5.53
C HIS A 8 -16.45 -22.60 4.75
N TYR A 9 -17.36 -22.43 3.77
CA TYR A 9 -17.40 -21.24 2.94
C TYR A 9 -18.77 -21.02 2.29
N HIS A 10 -19.32 -19.81 2.42
CA HIS A 10 -20.59 -19.45 1.78
C HIS A 10 -20.32 -18.84 0.40
N THR A 11 -20.77 -19.52 -0.64
CA THR A 11 -20.73 -19.04 -2.03
C THR A 11 -22.02 -18.30 -2.38
N ALA A 12 -21.94 -17.35 -3.30
CA ALA A 12 -23.12 -16.76 -3.92
C ALA A 12 -23.73 -17.72 -4.96
N SER A 13 -24.96 -17.46 -5.38
CA SER A 13 -25.62 -18.23 -6.45
C SER A 13 -24.79 -18.22 -7.73
N GLY A 14 -24.61 -19.39 -8.32
CA GLY A 14 -23.80 -19.58 -9.52
C GLY A 14 -22.28 -19.67 -9.29
N GLU A 15 -21.83 -19.62 -8.02
CA GLU A 15 -20.43 -19.83 -7.67
C GLU A 15 -20.15 -21.28 -7.26
N SER A 16 -18.94 -21.74 -7.55
CA SER A 16 -18.40 -23.04 -7.13
C SER A 16 -17.02 -22.86 -6.51
N LEU A 17 -16.58 -23.85 -5.74
CA LEU A 17 -15.26 -23.87 -5.13
C LEU A 17 -14.33 -24.86 -5.82
N VAL A 18 -13.07 -24.48 -5.91
CA VAL A 18 -11.99 -25.30 -6.46
C VAL A 18 -10.81 -25.28 -5.49
N LEU A 19 -10.28 -26.44 -5.18
CA LEU A 19 -9.03 -26.63 -4.48
C LEU A 19 -7.88 -26.56 -5.50
N ARG A 20 -6.90 -25.71 -5.29
CA ARG A 20 -5.70 -25.57 -6.09
C ARG A 20 -4.48 -26.15 -5.38
N VAL A 21 -3.78 -27.08 -6.02
CA VAL A 21 -2.49 -27.63 -5.57
C VAL A 21 -1.45 -27.36 -6.64
N GLY A 22 -0.57 -26.40 -6.43
CA GLY A 22 0.33 -25.90 -7.47
C GLY A 22 -0.43 -25.38 -8.69
N LYS A 23 -0.21 -26.00 -9.86
CA LYS A 23 -0.93 -25.70 -11.12
C LYS A 23 -2.21 -26.53 -11.31
N LYS A 24 -2.44 -27.55 -10.50
CA LYS A 24 -3.61 -28.44 -10.62
C LYS A 24 -4.81 -27.90 -9.87
N ARG A 25 -6.00 -28.13 -10.41
CA ARG A 25 -7.29 -27.71 -9.87
C ARG A 25 -8.19 -28.91 -9.68
N TYR A 26 -8.81 -29.00 -8.52
CA TYR A 26 -9.73 -30.08 -8.12
C TYR A 26 -11.06 -29.43 -7.72
N PRO A 27 -12.16 -29.69 -8.45
CA PRO A 27 -13.48 -29.19 -8.07
C PRO A 27 -13.86 -29.70 -6.67
N MET A 28 -14.44 -28.82 -5.87
CA MET A 28 -15.02 -29.22 -4.58
C MET A 28 -16.51 -29.48 -4.73
N VAL A 29 -17.00 -30.44 -3.98
CA VAL A 29 -18.41 -30.84 -3.98
C VAL A 29 -19.08 -30.28 -2.72
N PRO A 30 -20.26 -29.63 -2.82
CA PRO A 30 -21.02 -29.24 -1.65
C PRO A 30 -21.53 -30.49 -0.90
N ALA A 31 -21.18 -30.61 0.37
CA ALA A 31 -21.61 -31.69 1.25
C ALA A 31 -22.88 -31.30 2.04
N PHE A 32 -22.93 -30.05 2.52
CA PHE A 32 -24.02 -29.44 3.25
C PHE A 32 -23.98 -27.92 3.06
N ALA A 33 -25.01 -27.20 3.53
CA ALA A 33 -25.06 -25.74 3.41
C ALA A 33 -23.79 -25.08 3.98
N GLY A 34 -23.00 -24.44 3.11
CA GLY A 34 -21.72 -23.78 3.46
C GLY A 34 -20.55 -24.73 3.73
N ILE A 35 -20.71 -26.05 3.54
CA ILE A 35 -19.63 -27.05 3.69
C ILE A 35 -19.28 -27.62 2.32
N TRP A 36 -18.01 -27.53 1.95
CA TRP A 36 -17.47 -28.05 0.70
C TRP A 36 -16.39 -29.08 0.98
N GLN A 37 -16.30 -30.10 0.14
CA GLN A 37 -15.29 -31.15 0.30
C GLN A 37 -14.59 -31.50 -1.02
N ALA A 38 -13.33 -31.90 -0.90
CA ALA A 38 -12.56 -32.50 -1.99
C ALA A 38 -11.85 -33.76 -1.47
N ASP A 39 -11.95 -34.86 -2.23
CA ASP A 39 -11.26 -36.12 -1.95
C ASP A 39 -10.05 -36.25 -2.84
N LEU A 40 -8.89 -36.44 -2.23
CA LEU A 40 -7.57 -36.57 -2.85
C LEU A 40 -6.86 -37.82 -2.37
N THR A 41 -5.73 -38.11 -2.98
CA THR A 41 -4.78 -39.13 -2.53
C THR A 41 -3.42 -38.52 -2.25
N GLY A 42 -2.56 -39.20 -1.53
CA GLY A 42 -1.17 -38.77 -1.27
C GLY A 42 -0.32 -38.60 -2.55
N ARG A 43 -0.84 -38.98 -3.73
CA ARG A 43 -0.20 -38.68 -5.02
C ARG A 43 -0.56 -37.28 -5.51
N ASN A 44 -1.72 -36.73 -5.09
CA ASN A 44 -2.22 -35.42 -5.48
C ASN A 44 -1.71 -34.31 -4.60
N LEU A 45 -1.48 -34.60 -3.31
CA LEU A 45 -0.99 -33.66 -2.30
C LEU A 45 0.15 -34.34 -1.51
N ARG A 46 1.36 -33.82 -1.62
CA ARG A 46 2.58 -34.38 -1.03
C ARG A 46 3.03 -33.51 0.14
N ASP A 47 3.79 -34.11 1.05
CA ASP A 47 4.40 -33.39 2.15
C ASP A 47 5.23 -32.18 1.64
N GLY A 48 5.00 -31.01 2.23
CA GLY A 48 5.59 -29.73 1.82
C GLY A 48 4.85 -29.00 0.70
N ASP A 49 3.84 -29.59 0.05
CA ASP A 49 3.06 -28.92 -0.96
C ASP A 49 2.28 -27.72 -0.39
N ARG A 50 2.11 -26.70 -1.23
CA ARG A 50 1.19 -25.59 -0.97
C ARG A 50 -0.13 -25.81 -1.72
N TYR A 51 -1.25 -25.52 -1.05
CA TYR A 51 -2.58 -25.55 -1.63
C TYR A 51 -3.37 -24.32 -1.21
N GLY A 52 -4.49 -24.08 -1.87
CA GLY A 52 -5.38 -22.96 -1.56
C GLY A 52 -6.70 -23.11 -2.30
N PHE A 53 -7.63 -22.20 -2.06
CA PHE A 53 -8.98 -22.27 -2.59
C PHE A 53 -9.25 -21.13 -3.59
N GLU A 54 -10.09 -21.42 -4.57
CA GLU A 54 -10.57 -20.48 -5.58
C GLU A 54 -12.09 -20.54 -5.66
N VAL A 55 -12.73 -19.38 -5.76
CA VAL A 55 -14.15 -19.28 -6.12
C VAL A 55 -14.22 -19.06 -7.63
N GLN A 56 -15.05 -19.86 -8.29
CA GLN A 56 -15.29 -19.75 -9.73
C GLN A 56 -16.75 -19.43 -10.02
N ARG A 57 -17.00 -18.61 -11.04
CA ARG A 57 -18.30 -18.34 -11.65
C ARG A 57 -18.17 -18.50 -13.16
N ASP A 58 -19.03 -19.31 -13.78
CA ASP A 58 -18.98 -19.61 -15.22
C ASP A 58 -17.61 -20.10 -15.68
N GLY A 59 -16.93 -20.92 -14.88
CA GLY A 59 -15.62 -21.48 -15.16
C GLY A 59 -14.44 -20.49 -15.02
N LYS A 60 -14.71 -19.22 -14.66
CA LYS A 60 -13.68 -18.21 -14.43
C LYS A 60 -13.44 -18.02 -12.92
N THR A 61 -12.18 -17.92 -12.52
CA THR A 61 -11.81 -17.60 -11.14
C THR A 61 -12.15 -16.14 -10.83
N VAL A 62 -13.10 -15.93 -9.91
CA VAL A 62 -13.54 -14.59 -9.46
C VAL A 62 -12.89 -14.18 -8.14
N ARG A 63 -12.43 -15.15 -7.34
CA ARG A 63 -11.73 -14.91 -6.07
C ARG A 63 -10.72 -16.01 -5.82
N THR A 64 -9.54 -15.65 -5.35
CA THR A 64 -8.47 -16.58 -4.97
C THR A 64 -8.05 -16.24 -3.55
N GLU A 65 -7.88 -17.24 -2.73
CA GLU A 65 -7.28 -17.10 -1.41
C GLU A 65 -5.84 -16.61 -1.55
N TRP A 66 -5.49 -15.53 -0.85
CA TRP A 66 -4.17 -14.93 -1.02
C TRP A 66 -3.07 -15.62 -0.21
N ARG A 67 -3.39 -16.13 0.98
CA ARG A 67 -2.38 -16.74 1.85
C ARG A 67 -2.14 -18.22 1.51
N GLY A 68 -3.18 -18.99 1.28
CA GLY A 68 -3.09 -20.44 1.03
C GLY A 68 -2.59 -21.23 2.25
N HIS A 69 -2.43 -22.53 2.08
CA HIS A 69 -2.12 -23.48 3.13
C HIS A 69 -0.84 -24.24 2.82
N HIS A 70 -0.15 -24.73 3.86
CA HIS A 70 0.95 -25.66 3.77
C HIS A 70 0.49 -27.04 4.25
N TYR A 71 0.72 -28.05 3.44
CA TYR A 71 0.44 -29.43 3.78
C TYR A 71 1.63 -30.06 4.52
N ALA A 72 1.34 -30.67 5.66
CA ALA A 72 2.27 -31.55 6.36
C ALA A 72 1.61 -32.93 6.49
N ALA A 73 2.27 -33.94 5.98
CA ALA A 73 1.75 -35.30 6.04
C ALA A 73 1.89 -35.86 7.46
N PRO A 74 0.79 -36.34 8.08
CA PRO A 74 0.87 -36.97 9.38
C PRO A 74 1.63 -38.31 9.31
N ALA A 75 2.50 -38.56 10.26
CA ALA A 75 3.28 -39.79 10.30
C ALA A 75 2.36 -41.03 10.45
N LYS A 76 2.52 -42.02 9.57
CA LYS A 76 1.83 -43.34 9.62
C LYS A 76 0.30 -43.32 9.42
N ALA A 77 -0.33 -42.20 9.04
CA ALA A 77 -1.75 -42.18 8.75
C ALA A 77 -2.09 -42.88 7.42
N LYS A 78 -3.18 -43.67 7.41
CA LYS A 78 -3.75 -44.29 6.21
C LYS A 78 -4.80 -43.35 5.59
N SER A 79 -5.51 -42.58 6.40
CA SER A 79 -6.48 -41.57 5.98
C SER A 79 -6.30 -40.25 6.76
N LEU A 80 -6.65 -39.13 6.13
CA LEU A 80 -6.54 -37.79 6.69
C LEU A 80 -7.79 -36.99 6.39
N ILE A 81 -8.35 -36.35 7.40
CA ILE A 81 -9.38 -35.32 7.28
C ILE A 81 -8.75 -33.97 7.63
N LEU A 82 -8.76 -33.03 6.70
CA LEU A 82 -8.33 -31.64 6.90
C LEU A 82 -9.60 -30.78 6.98
N ARG A 83 -9.91 -30.24 8.17
CA ARG A 83 -10.95 -29.23 8.35
C ARG A 83 -10.30 -27.87 8.23
N GLU A 84 -10.62 -27.16 7.18
CA GLU A 84 -9.97 -25.89 6.82
C GLU A 84 -10.97 -24.73 6.80
N ARG A 85 -10.47 -23.54 6.92
CA ARG A 85 -11.18 -22.29 6.69
C ARG A 85 -10.51 -21.52 5.57
N TRP A 86 -11.22 -20.56 4.99
CA TRP A 86 -10.64 -19.57 4.12
C TRP A 86 -9.69 -18.66 4.92
N THR A 87 -8.42 -18.57 4.51
CA THR A 87 -7.35 -17.90 5.28
C THR A 87 -7.10 -16.44 4.87
N ASP A 88 -7.97 -15.84 4.07
CA ASP A 88 -7.95 -14.40 3.87
C ASP A 88 -8.09 -13.68 5.21
N ARG A 89 -7.61 -12.44 5.27
CA ARG A 89 -7.75 -11.63 6.47
C ARG A 89 -9.17 -11.73 7.02
N PRO A 90 -9.35 -12.09 8.27
CA PRO A 90 -10.64 -11.96 8.93
C PRO A 90 -11.06 -10.49 8.85
N VAL A 91 -12.36 -10.23 8.72
CA VAL A 91 -12.91 -8.89 8.83
C VAL A 91 -12.53 -8.31 10.20
N ASN A 92 -12.04 -7.09 10.21
CA ASN A 92 -11.61 -6.34 11.40
C ASN A 92 -10.34 -6.86 12.11
N SER A 93 -9.36 -7.38 11.36
CA SER A 93 -8.06 -7.70 11.94
C SER A 93 -6.88 -7.30 11.05
N SER A 94 -6.39 -6.09 11.25
CA SER A 94 -5.18 -5.58 10.57
C SER A 94 -3.94 -6.41 10.87
N PHE A 95 -3.88 -7.10 12.00
CA PHE A 95 -2.71 -7.87 12.44
C PHE A 95 -2.41 -9.11 11.61
N TYR A 96 -3.34 -9.57 10.78
CA TYR A 96 -3.06 -10.61 9.79
C TYR A 96 -2.30 -10.10 8.56
N ALA A 97 -2.12 -8.78 8.41
CA ALA A 97 -1.34 -8.23 7.31
C ALA A 97 0.15 -8.58 7.44
N HIS A 98 0.87 -8.60 6.30
CA HIS A 98 2.29 -8.93 6.23
C HIS A 98 3.16 -8.06 7.13
N ALA A 99 2.84 -6.77 7.27
CA ALA A 99 3.55 -5.87 8.18
C ALA A 99 3.64 -6.42 9.60
N PHE A 100 2.61 -7.09 10.08
CA PHE A 100 2.56 -7.66 11.43
C PHE A 100 3.00 -9.12 11.44
N SER A 101 2.34 -9.97 10.64
CA SER A 101 2.56 -11.42 10.70
C SER A 101 3.94 -11.85 10.21
N ASP A 102 4.55 -11.11 9.29
CA ASP A 102 5.80 -11.50 8.66
C ASP A 102 7.00 -10.65 9.10
N VAL A 103 6.75 -9.49 9.74
CA VAL A 103 7.79 -8.54 10.14
C VAL A 103 7.73 -8.20 11.62
N ILE A 104 6.74 -7.37 12.04
CA ILE A 104 6.71 -6.75 13.37
C ILE A 104 6.53 -7.80 14.49
N PHE A 105 5.60 -8.75 14.31
CA PHE A 105 5.32 -9.81 15.29
C PHE A 105 6.09 -11.10 15.00
N ARG A 106 7.00 -11.06 14.02
CA ARG A 106 7.82 -12.23 13.67
C ARG A 106 8.57 -12.75 14.89
N ARG A 107 8.63 -14.08 15.02
CA ARG A 107 9.34 -14.73 16.12
C ARG A 107 10.86 -14.56 15.99
N PRO A 108 11.61 -14.56 17.12
CA PRO A 108 13.05 -14.30 17.11
C PRO A 108 13.87 -15.22 16.22
N ASP A 109 13.44 -16.46 16.01
CA ASP A 109 14.09 -17.42 15.11
C ASP A 109 13.78 -17.19 13.62
N GLY A 110 13.00 -16.17 13.31
CA GLY A 110 12.67 -15.79 11.94
C GLY A 110 11.57 -16.65 11.29
N ALA A 111 10.94 -17.57 12.04
CA ALA A 111 9.83 -18.35 11.52
C ALA A 111 8.62 -17.44 11.24
N SER A 112 7.98 -17.65 10.10
CA SER A 112 6.77 -16.95 9.67
C SER A 112 6.00 -17.81 8.68
N PHE A 113 4.79 -17.39 8.32
CA PHE A 113 4.02 -18.05 7.26
C PHE A 113 4.75 -18.06 5.90
N ARG A 114 5.46 -16.99 5.56
CA ARG A 114 6.28 -16.93 4.32
C ARG A 114 7.48 -17.86 4.37
N ASN A 115 8.05 -18.06 5.54
CA ASN A 115 9.26 -18.86 5.75
C ASN A 115 9.05 -19.82 6.94
N PRO A 116 8.13 -20.82 6.81
CA PRO A 116 7.80 -21.72 7.89
C PRO A 116 8.95 -22.66 8.23
N ARG A 117 9.12 -22.95 9.52
CA ARG A 117 9.96 -24.08 9.93
C ARG A 117 9.27 -25.41 9.56
N PRO A 118 10.02 -26.45 9.19
CA PRO A 118 9.46 -27.80 9.13
C PRO A 118 8.93 -28.18 10.51
N THR A 119 7.64 -28.41 10.63
CA THR A 119 7.06 -28.95 11.86
C THR A 119 7.36 -30.43 11.92
N ALA A 120 8.03 -30.89 12.95
CA ALA A 120 8.11 -32.32 13.22
C ALA A 120 6.68 -32.81 13.49
N ALA A 121 6.18 -33.75 12.68
CA ALA A 121 4.87 -34.35 12.91
C ALA A 121 4.86 -34.92 14.33
N GLY A 122 4.03 -34.34 15.19
CA GLY A 122 3.82 -34.85 16.55
C GLY A 122 3.27 -36.29 16.52
N LYS A 123 3.55 -37.07 17.57
CA LYS A 123 2.88 -38.35 17.72
C LYS A 123 1.44 -38.08 18.15
N GLY A 124 0.49 -38.58 17.38
CA GLY A 124 -0.93 -38.44 17.69
C GLY A 124 -1.81 -38.57 16.46
N ASN A 125 -3.12 -38.59 16.72
CA ASN A 125 -4.15 -38.77 15.69
C ASN A 125 -4.99 -37.52 15.41
N VAL A 126 -4.78 -36.40 16.17
CA VAL A 126 -5.44 -35.11 15.96
C VAL A 126 -4.45 -33.98 16.05
N THR A 127 -4.46 -33.11 15.06
CA THR A 127 -3.71 -31.85 15.03
C THR A 127 -4.67 -30.66 15.15
N PHE A 128 -4.45 -29.79 16.13
CA PHE A 128 -5.13 -28.51 16.24
C PHE A 128 -4.22 -27.42 15.67
N ARG A 129 -4.78 -26.59 14.79
CA ARG A 129 -4.08 -25.46 14.15
C ARG A 129 -4.96 -24.22 14.18
N VAL A 130 -4.44 -23.11 14.71
CA VAL A 130 -5.15 -21.83 14.74
C VAL A 130 -4.23 -20.68 14.35
N ALA A 131 -4.80 -19.62 13.82
CA ALA A 131 -4.07 -18.38 13.54
C ALA A 131 -4.33 -17.39 14.67
N VAL A 132 -3.25 -17.00 15.39
CA VAL A 132 -3.29 -15.98 16.45
C VAL A 132 -2.08 -15.07 16.29
N PRO A 133 -2.19 -13.99 15.49
CA PRO A 133 -1.07 -13.06 15.25
C PRO A 133 -0.78 -12.14 16.45
N GLU A 134 -1.73 -11.93 17.35
CA GLU A 134 -1.69 -10.91 18.41
C GLU A 134 -0.88 -11.34 19.65
N VAL A 135 -0.09 -12.39 19.54
CA VAL A 135 0.72 -12.95 20.64
C VAL A 135 2.02 -12.15 20.77
N ARG A 136 2.26 -11.60 21.95
CA ARG A 136 3.42 -10.74 22.24
C ARG A 136 4.66 -11.56 22.60
N THR A 137 5.82 -10.91 22.59
CA THR A 137 7.07 -11.52 23.07
C THR A 137 6.90 -12.01 24.52
N GLY A 138 7.33 -13.25 24.80
CA GLY A 138 7.14 -13.90 26.10
C GLY A 138 5.80 -14.60 26.28
N GLU A 139 4.91 -14.55 25.29
CA GLU A 139 3.63 -15.23 25.29
C GLU A 139 3.60 -16.37 24.26
N SER A 140 2.68 -17.32 24.45
CA SER A 140 2.42 -18.42 23.52
C SER A 140 0.94 -18.75 23.51
N VAL A 141 0.50 -19.46 22.47
CA VAL A 141 -0.84 -20.03 22.42
C VAL A 141 -0.80 -21.43 23.05
N ALA A 142 -1.80 -21.74 23.85
CA ALA A 142 -2.01 -23.04 24.45
C ALA A 142 -3.42 -23.56 24.17
N LEU A 143 -3.60 -24.87 24.25
CA LEU A 143 -4.87 -25.57 24.22
C LEU A 143 -5.16 -26.12 25.63
N ALA A 144 -6.37 -25.88 26.15
CA ALA A 144 -6.88 -26.44 27.40
C ALA A 144 -8.25 -27.06 27.17
N GLY A 145 -8.58 -28.13 27.90
CA GLY A 145 -9.89 -28.77 27.71
C GLY A 145 -10.15 -29.88 28.68
N SER A 146 -11.37 -30.45 28.62
CA SER A 146 -11.87 -31.49 29.52
C SER A 146 -11.36 -32.89 29.21
N GLY A 147 -10.80 -33.13 28.02
CA GLY A 147 -10.30 -34.43 27.60
C GLY A 147 -9.05 -34.88 28.36
N LYS A 148 -8.87 -36.19 28.48
CA LYS A 148 -7.67 -36.79 29.13
C LYS A 148 -6.37 -36.31 28.46
N ALA A 149 -6.36 -36.20 27.13
CA ALA A 149 -5.24 -35.69 26.36
C ALA A 149 -4.89 -34.21 26.68
N LEU A 150 -5.87 -33.45 27.22
CA LEU A 150 -5.70 -32.03 27.61
C LEU A 150 -5.61 -31.85 29.13
N GLY A 151 -5.52 -32.93 29.92
CA GLY A 151 -5.33 -32.85 31.36
C GLY A 151 -6.49 -32.25 32.12
N GLU A 152 -7.74 -32.41 31.63
CA GLU A 152 -8.99 -32.05 32.30
C GLU A 152 -8.98 -30.61 32.87
N TRP A 153 -8.62 -29.65 32.03
CA TRP A 153 -8.48 -28.20 32.35
C TRP A 153 -7.33 -27.83 33.32
N GLN A 154 -6.51 -28.79 33.74
CA GLN A 154 -5.42 -28.58 34.69
C GLN A 154 -4.09 -28.22 34.00
N VAL A 155 -3.99 -28.40 32.68
CA VAL A 155 -2.77 -28.24 31.91
C VAL A 155 -3.01 -27.32 30.70
N PHE A 156 -2.04 -26.49 30.43
CA PHE A 156 -1.96 -25.68 29.21
C PHE A 156 -0.98 -26.32 28.23
N HIS A 157 -1.47 -26.98 27.17
CA HIS A 157 -0.67 -27.58 26.13
C HIS A 157 -0.21 -26.51 25.15
N LEU A 158 1.07 -26.13 25.18
CA LEU A 158 1.61 -25.13 24.27
C LEU A 158 1.58 -25.61 22.83
N LEU A 159 1.23 -24.70 21.92
CA LEU A 159 1.28 -24.92 20.50
C LEU A 159 2.64 -24.45 19.96
N ASP A 160 3.11 -25.12 18.90
CA ASP A 160 4.30 -24.76 18.15
C ASP A 160 4.02 -23.58 17.24
N ASP A 161 4.94 -22.61 17.17
CA ASP A 161 4.85 -21.39 16.37
C ASP A 161 5.69 -21.42 15.08
N GLY A 162 6.18 -22.59 14.68
CA GLY A 162 7.04 -22.76 13.51
C GLY A 162 6.47 -22.22 12.20
N ARG A 163 5.16 -21.96 12.17
CA ARG A 163 4.44 -21.36 11.04
C ARG A 163 3.71 -20.08 11.45
N PHE A 164 4.28 -19.31 12.36
CA PHE A 164 3.65 -18.06 12.80
C PHE A 164 3.05 -17.27 11.60
N PRO A 165 1.82 -16.73 11.67
CA PRO A 165 0.92 -16.60 12.84
C PRO A 165 0.07 -17.85 13.14
N TYR A 166 0.34 -19.00 12.52
CA TYR A 166 -0.32 -20.26 12.82
C TYR A 166 0.41 -20.96 13.95
N TRP A 167 -0.40 -21.47 14.90
CA TRP A 167 0.02 -22.21 16.07
C TRP A 167 -0.55 -23.61 15.97
N GLU A 168 0.27 -24.65 16.19
CA GLU A 168 -0.23 -26.01 16.05
C GLU A 168 0.31 -26.96 17.14
N THR A 169 -0.52 -27.96 17.50
CA THR A 169 -0.14 -29.08 18.36
C THR A 169 -0.80 -30.34 17.88
N THR A 170 -0.13 -31.49 18.08
CA THR A 170 -0.68 -32.81 17.74
C THR A 170 -0.82 -33.63 19.02
N LEU A 171 -2.01 -34.21 19.25
CA LEU A 171 -2.37 -34.97 20.42
C LEU A 171 -2.85 -36.37 20.04
N GLU A 172 -2.66 -37.31 20.94
CA GLU A 172 -3.33 -38.63 20.88
C GLU A 172 -4.68 -38.52 21.59
N VAL A 173 -5.75 -38.56 20.81
CA VAL A 173 -7.11 -38.35 21.27
C VAL A 173 -7.87 -39.70 21.26
N SER A 174 -8.42 -40.09 22.43
CA SER A 174 -9.19 -41.32 22.62
C SER A 174 -10.62 -41.10 23.15
N ASP A 175 -10.98 -39.83 23.39
CA ASP A 175 -12.28 -39.42 23.92
C ASP A 175 -12.79 -38.14 23.26
N VAL A 176 -14.05 -37.81 23.42
CA VAL A 176 -14.68 -36.56 23.04
C VAL A 176 -14.54 -35.56 24.17
N PHE A 177 -14.34 -34.27 23.86
CA PHE A 177 -14.07 -33.26 24.89
C PHE A 177 -14.41 -31.81 24.42
N GLU A 178 -14.57 -30.95 25.42
CA GLU A 178 -14.59 -29.50 25.23
C GLU A 178 -13.20 -28.92 25.37
N TYR A 179 -12.93 -27.84 24.62
CA TYR A 179 -11.63 -27.17 24.66
C TYR A 179 -11.75 -25.69 24.36
N LYS A 180 -10.68 -24.94 24.71
CA LYS A 180 -10.47 -23.53 24.37
C LYS A 180 -9.01 -23.27 24.04
N PHE A 181 -8.80 -22.23 23.24
CA PHE A 181 -7.47 -21.65 23.07
C PHE A 181 -7.21 -20.58 24.13
N VAL A 182 -5.96 -20.48 24.58
CA VAL A 182 -5.57 -19.60 25.67
C VAL A 182 -4.22 -18.99 25.32
N ILE A 183 -4.09 -17.68 25.48
CA ILE A 183 -2.77 -17.03 25.45
C ILE A 183 -2.18 -17.15 26.85
N VAL A 184 -0.97 -17.68 26.94
CA VAL A 184 -0.27 -17.93 28.22
C VAL A 184 1.09 -17.25 28.21
N ASP A 185 1.53 -16.82 29.37
CA ASP A 185 2.91 -16.40 29.61
C ASP A 185 3.84 -17.62 29.55
N THR A 186 4.94 -17.57 28.80
CA THR A 186 5.80 -18.73 28.54
C THR A 186 6.62 -19.16 29.76
N GLU A 187 6.97 -18.25 30.68
CA GLU A 187 7.74 -18.53 31.88
C GLU A 187 6.87 -19.06 33.01
N THR A 188 5.80 -18.33 33.32
CA THR A 188 4.93 -18.66 34.45
C THR A 188 3.86 -19.68 34.13
N ARG A 189 3.61 -19.96 32.86
CA ARG A 189 2.52 -20.82 32.35
C ARG A 189 1.11 -20.36 32.80
N LYS A 190 0.96 -19.13 33.24
CA LYS A 190 -0.33 -18.56 33.63
C LYS A 190 -1.10 -18.03 32.42
N PRO A 191 -2.42 -18.12 32.44
CA PRO A 191 -3.24 -17.56 31.36
C PRO A 191 -3.14 -16.01 31.37
N VAL A 192 -2.86 -15.44 30.19
CA VAL A 192 -2.88 -13.99 29.93
C VAL A 192 -4.25 -13.60 29.36
N ALA A 193 -4.79 -14.40 28.46
CA ALA A 193 -6.11 -14.20 27.88
C ALA A 193 -6.76 -15.52 27.49
N TRP A 194 -8.01 -15.67 27.87
CA TRP A 194 -8.86 -16.76 27.40
C TRP A 194 -9.58 -16.35 26.14
N GLU A 195 -9.78 -17.32 25.24
CA GLU A 195 -10.66 -17.16 24.10
C GLU A 195 -12.09 -16.80 24.56
N GLU A 196 -12.71 -15.85 23.87
CA GLU A 196 -14.09 -15.43 24.14
C GLU A 196 -15.11 -16.43 23.57
N GLY A 197 -16.34 -16.34 24.03
CA GLY A 197 -17.43 -17.20 23.57
C GLY A 197 -17.49 -18.57 24.29
N PRO A 198 -18.29 -19.52 23.77
CA PRO A 198 -18.44 -20.85 24.35
C PRO A 198 -17.22 -21.75 24.15
N ASN A 199 -17.12 -22.84 24.87
CA ASN A 199 -16.10 -23.84 24.59
C ASN A 199 -16.34 -24.48 23.21
N HIS A 200 -15.29 -24.83 22.52
CA HIS A 200 -15.36 -25.69 21.34
C HIS A 200 -15.59 -27.13 21.76
N PHE A 201 -16.20 -27.92 20.88
CA PHE A 201 -16.45 -29.34 21.13
C PHE A 201 -15.80 -30.20 20.04
N PHE A 202 -14.92 -31.12 20.45
CA PHE A 202 -14.37 -32.15 19.58
C PHE A 202 -15.18 -33.43 19.77
N GLY A 203 -16.09 -33.69 18.83
CA GLY A 203 -17.15 -34.70 18.95
C GLY A 203 -16.87 -36.05 18.28
N GLU A 204 -15.63 -36.34 17.88
CA GLU A 204 -15.26 -37.59 17.22
C GLU A 204 -13.94 -38.17 17.78
N VAL A 205 -13.86 -39.48 17.78
CA VAL A 205 -12.62 -40.20 18.05
C VAL A 205 -12.13 -40.76 16.72
N PRO A 206 -10.93 -40.33 16.19
CA PRO A 206 -10.44 -40.83 14.92
C PRO A 206 -10.30 -42.37 14.90
N ALA A 207 -10.72 -43.00 13.81
CA ALA A 207 -10.54 -44.43 13.63
C ALA A 207 -9.04 -44.80 13.59
N GLU A 208 -8.71 -46.06 13.90
CA GLU A 208 -7.33 -46.55 13.87
C GLU A 208 -6.66 -46.31 12.48
N GLY A 209 -5.53 -45.62 12.48
CA GLY A 209 -4.82 -45.24 11.27
C GLY A 209 -5.39 -43.97 10.56
N SER A 210 -6.38 -43.31 11.15
CA SER A 210 -6.90 -42.03 10.65
C SER A 210 -6.30 -40.88 11.44
N HIS A 211 -6.17 -39.73 10.76
CA HIS A 211 -5.71 -38.46 11.37
C HIS A 211 -6.73 -37.35 11.03
N VAL A 212 -6.99 -36.48 12.00
CA VAL A 212 -7.84 -35.29 11.80
C VAL A 212 -7.03 -34.03 12.08
N THR A 213 -7.05 -33.07 11.16
CA THR A 213 -6.53 -31.73 11.41
C THR A 213 -7.70 -30.75 11.54
N VAL A 214 -7.78 -30.08 12.69
CA VAL A 214 -8.77 -29.04 13.00
C VAL A 214 -8.10 -27.69 12.80
N ALA A 215 -8.40 -27.05 11.65
CA ALA A 215 -7.88 -25.74 11.29
C ALA A 215 -8.99 -24.75 10.90
N ASP A 216 -10.25 -25.09 11.14
CA ASP A 216 -11.44 -24.30 10.85
C ASP A 216 -11.87 -23.38 12.00
N ILE A 217 -11.13 -23.36 13.11
CA ILE A 217 -11.39 -22.49 14.26
C ILE A 217 -10.70 -21.12 14.07
N ASP A 218 -11.43 -20.07 14.41
CA ASP A 218 -10.97 -18.69 14.46
C ASP A 218 -11.17 -18.14 15.89
N PRO A 219 -10.21 -18.39 16.81
CA PRO A 219 -10.35 -17.99 18.20
C PRO A 219 -10.40 -16.46 18.33
N LYS A 220 -11.31 -15.96 19.16
CA LYS A 220 -11.46 -14.54 19.43
C LYS A 220 -10.90 -14.21 20.81
N PHE A 221 -10.00 -13.27 20.87
CA PHE A 221 -9.47 -12.71 22.10
C PHE A 221 -9.84 -11.24 22.21
N LEU A 222 -9.92 -10.72 23.44
CA LEU A 222 -10.05 -9.26 23.64
C LEU A 222 -8.92 -8.54 22.93
N VAL A 223 -9.29 -7.54 22.13
CA VAL A 223 -8.34 -6.74 21.37
C VAL A 223 -7.36 -6.04 22.31
N ARG A 224 -6.09 -6.31 22.15
CA ARG A 224 -4.99 -5.63 22.84
C ARG A 224 -4.32 -4.69 21.82
N PRO A 225 -4.65 -3.37 21.81
CA PRO A 225 -4.13 -2.47 20.79
C PRO A 225 -2.60 -2.46 20.78
N TRP A 226 -2.01 -2.63 19.60
CA TRP A 226 -0.60 -2.38 19.35
C TRP A 226 -0.47 -1.06 18.59
N ARG A 227 0.53 -0.26 18.91
CA ARG A 227 0.80 1.02 18.27
C ARG A 227 2.26 1.10 17.86
N GLY A 228 2.54 1.55 16.63
CA GLY A 228 3.89 1.68 16.11
C GLY A 228 4.28 3.12 15.77
N ALA A 229 5.58 3.37 15.80
CA ALA A 229 6.21 4.60 15.32
C ALA A 229 7.00 4.32 14.03
N GLY A 230 7.08 5.32 13.15
CA GLY A 230 7.82 5.20 11.90
C GLY A 230 8.23 6.54 11.31
N VAL A 231 9.00 6.45 10.23
CA VAL A 231 9.49 7.59 9.46
C VAL A 231 8.94 7.56 8.04
N ALA A 232 8.58 8.73 7.51
CA ALA A 232 8.27 8.94 6.11
C ALA A 232 9.42 9.70 5.43
N VAL A 233 9.96 9.15 4.33
CA VAL A 233 11.06 9.75 3.59
C VAL A 233 11.10 9.24 2.13
N PRO A 234 11.29 10.11 1.12
CA PRO A 234 11.50 9.66 -0.25
C PRO A 234 12.85 8.94 -0.38
N VAL A 235 12.91 7.84 -1.12
CA VAL A 235 14.20 7.14 -1.38
C VAL A 235 15.20 8.07 -2.06
N PHE A 236 14.77 8.85 -3.05
CA PHE A 236 15.66 9.77 -3.78
C PHE A 236 16.33 10.81 -2.89
N SER A 237 15.74 11.17 -1.75
CA SER A 237 16.27 12.17 -0.83
C SER A 237 17.35 11.64 0.12
N LEU A 238 17.51 10.33 0.24
CA LEU A 238 18.50 9.72 1.13
C LEU A 238 19.93 10.13 0.74
N ARG A 239 20.76 10.31 1.75
CA ARG A 239 22.18 10.59 1.60
C ARG A 239 22.98 9.63 2.47
N THR A 240 23.94 8.93 1.86
CA THR A 240 24.91 8.08 2.53
C THR A 240 26.31 8.37 2.01
N GLU A 241 27.33 7.85 2.68
CA GLU A 241 28.71 7.95 2.16
C GLU A 241 28.89 7.22 0.83
N ASP A 242 28.04 6.24 0.51
CA ASP A 242 28.10 5.45 -0.73
C ASP A 242 27.16 5.94 -1.84
N SER A 243 26.15 6.78 -1.54
CA SER A 243 25.19 7.27 -2.55
C SER A 243 25.85 8.03 -3.70
N PHE A 244 25.18 8.10 -4.85
CA PHE A 244 25.72 8.68 -6.10
C PHE A 244 24.89 9.90 -6.55
N GLY A 245 24.82 10.92 -5.70
CA GLY A 245 24.07 12.15 -5.94
C GLY A 245 22.56 12.03 -5.74
N VAL A 246 22.08 10.86 -5.39
CA VAL A 246 20.68 10.52 -5.14
C VAL A 246 20.63 9.33 -4.18
N GLY A 247 19.56 9.22 -3.40
CA GLY A 247 19.34 8.01 -2.60
C GLY A 247 18.98 6.80 -3.47
N GLU A 248 19.43 5.63 -3.06
CA GLU A 248 19.36 4.37 -3.80
C GLU A 248 18.71 3.26 -2.95
N PHE A 249 18.28 2.16 -3.56
CA PHE A 249 17.70 1.04 -2.79
C PHE A 249 18.67 0.45 -1.77
N HIS A 250 19.97 0.50 -2.05
CA HIS A 250 21.01 0.13 -1.09
C HIS A 250 20.97 0.95 0.20
N ASP A 251 20.65 2.23 0.10
CA ASP A 251 20.65 3.18 1.23
C ASP A 251 19.49 2.90 2.23
N ILE A 252 18.46 2.19 1.79
CA ILE A 252 17.36 1.74 2.67
C ILE A 252 17.91 0.93 3.85
N ARG A 253 19.00 0.16 3.69
CA ARG A 253 19.60 -0.60 4.77
C ARG A 253 20.12 0.30 5.90
N LYS A 254 20.77 1.41 5.54
CA LYS A 254 21.22 2.41 6.50
C LYS A 254 20.05 3.14 7.17
N LEU A 255 19.01 3.40 6.40
CA LEU A 255 17.78 3.96 6.95
C LEU A 255 17.12 3.00 7.97
N VAL A 256 17.13 1.70 7.71
CA VAL A 256 16.68 0.66 8.67
C VAL A 256 17.54 0.68 9.94
N ASP A 257 18.87 0.75 9.81
CA ASP A 257 19.78 0.82 10.97
C ASP A 257 19.45 2.03 11.86
N TRP A 258 19.23 3.19 11.26
CA TRP A 258 18.82 4.40 11.98
C TRP A 258 17.42 4.25 12.61
N ALA A 259 16.45 3.76 11.86
CA ALA A 259 15.08 3.58 12.33
C ALA A 259 15.03 2.68 13.59
N VAL A 260 15.78 1.58 13.58
CA VAL A 260 15.89 0.68 14.74
C VAL A 260 16.50 1.41 15.97
N LYS A 261 17.56 2.20 15.77
CA LYS A 261 18.18 2.99 16.85
C LYS A 261 17.22 4.04 17.40
N ALA A 262 16.43 4.68 16.55
CA ALA A 262 15.42 5.65 16.92
C ALA A 262 14.11 5.01 17.47
N GLY A 263 14.04 3.69 17.61
CA GLY A 263 12.86 2.99 18.14
C GLY A 263 11.67 2.92 17.17
N GLN A 264 11.93 2.92 15.86
CA GLN A 264 10.90 2.91 14.83
C GLN A 264 10.80 1.51 14.20
N SER A 265 9.58 1.10 13.85
CA SER A 265 9.27 -0.21 13.28
C SER A 265 8.73 -0.18 11.85
N ILE A 266 8.50 1.03 11.30
CA ILE A 266 7.93 1.21 9.97
C ILE A 266 8.66 2.34 9.24
N ILE A 267 9.02 2.08 7.98
CA ILE A 267 9.54 3.09 7.05
C ILE A 267 8.53 3.24 5.91
N GLN A 268 8.05 4.46 5.71
CA GLN A 268 7.20 4.81 4.58
C GLN A 268 8.03 5.54 3.52
N ILE A 269 7.93 5.08 2.27
CA ILE A 269 8.60 5.71 1.13
C ILE A 269 7.56 6.18 0.10
N LEU A 270 7.96 7.14 -0.74
CA LEU A 270 7.16 7.61 -1.88
C LEU A 270 7.21 6.60 -3.03
N PRO A 271 6.39 6.79 -4.10
CA PRO A 271 6.40 5.90 -5.26
C PRO A 271 7.79 5.73 -5.86
N ILE A 272 8.12 4.51 -6.22
CA ILE A 272 9.44 4.10 -6.74
C ILE A 272 9.39 3.63 -8.19
N ASN A 273 8.24 3.74 -8.82
CA ASN A 273 8.05 3.36 -10.21
C ASN A 273 8.82 4.27 -11.16
N ASP A 274 9.12 3.76 -12.35
CA ASP A 274 9.80 4.52 -13.39
C ASP A 274 8.93 5.67 -13.92
N THR A 275 9.48 6.87 -13.90
CA THR A 275 8.86 8.11 -14.40
C THR A 275 9.59 8.68 -15.61
N THR A 276 10.57 7.95 -16.17
CA THR A 276 11.42 8.41 -17.25
C THR A 276 10.65 8.58 -18.56
N MET A 277 10.38 9.83 -18.93
CA MET A 277 9.68 10.21 -20.16
C MET A 277 10.55 11.04 -21.10
N THR A 278 11.20 12.05 -20.55
CA THR A 278 11.94 13.08 -21.32
C THR A 278 13.43 13.08 -21.04
N HIS A 279 13.90 12.33 -20.05
CA HIS A 279 15.26 12.36 -19.49
C HIS A 279 15.66 13.73 -18.94
N THR A 280 14.68 14.56 -18.56
CA THR A 280 14.87 15.89 -17.96
C THR A 280 14.38 15.89 -16.50
N TRP A 281 14.62 17.00 -15.81
CA TRP A 281 14.13 17.22 -14.44
C TRP A 281 12.60 17.06 -14.30
N GLN A 282 11.84 17.17 -15.36
CA GLN A 282 10.37 16.97 -15.35
C GLN A 282 9.98 15.54 -14.99
N ASP A 283 10.89 14.59 -15.19
CA ASP A 283 10.70 13.18 -14.82
C ASP A 283 10.89 12.94 -13.30
N SER A 284 11.20 13.99 -12.53
CA SER A 284 11.42 13.89 -11.08
C SER A 284 10.14 13.67 -10.27
N TYR A 285 8.95 13.82 -10.88
CA TYR A 285 7.65 13.69 -10.22
C TYR A 285 7.26 12.21 -10.04
N PRO A 286 7.30 11.65 -8.80
CA PRO A 286 7.17 10.21 -8.60
C PRO A 286 5.76 9.66 -8.84
N TYR A 287 4.74 10.52 -8.86
CA TYR A 287 3.35 10.12 -9.13
C TYR A 287 2.99 10.06 -10.62
N ASN A 288 3.88 10.49 -11.51
CA ASN A 288 3.66 10.44 -12.96
C ASN A 288 4.42 9.27 -13.61
N ALA A 289 4.11 8.05 -13.15
CA ALA A 289 4.81 6.85 -13.59
C ALA A 289 4.57 6.53 -15.08
N VAL A 290 5.64 6.15 -15.77
CA VAL A 290 5.60 5.61 -17.14
C VAL A 290 5.18 4.15 -17.14
N SER A 291 5.31 3.46 -16.00
CA SER A 291 4.86 2.09 -15.79
C SER A 291 4.47 1.88 -14.34
N SER A 292 3.35 1.21 -14.11
CA SER A 292 2.90 0.82 -12.77
C SER A 292 3.65 -0.40 -12.20
N PHE A 293 4.53 -1.00 -12.97
CA PHE A 293 5.28 -2.22 -12.61
C PHE A 293 6.79 -1.99 -12.57
N ALA A 294 7.34 -1.24 -13.51
CA ALA A 294 8.77 -1.00 -13.62
C ALA A 294 9.26 -0.04 -12.53
N LEU A 295 10.47 -0.30 -12.01
CA LEU A 295 11.14 0.50 -11.02
C LEU A 295 12.06 1.54 -11.68
N HIS A 296 12.24 2.69 -11.02
CA HIS A 296 13.02 3.80 -11.57
C HIS A 296 14.52 3.50 -11.60
N PRO A 297 15.20 3.58 -12.76
CA PRO A 297 16.62 3.24 -12.89
C PRO A 297 17.58 4.07 -12.02
N MET A 298 17.19 5.27 -11.58
CA MET A 298 18.03 6.09 -10.71
C MET A 298 18.31 5.44 -9.35
N TYR A 299 17.48 4.50 -8.90
CA TYR A 299 17.66 3.83 -7.61
C TYR A 299 18.67 2.67 -7.63
N ILE A 300 19.27 2.35 -8.79
CA ILE A 300 20.31 1.32 -8.88
C ILE A 300 21.58 1.80 -8.16
N HIS A 301 22.03 1.03 -7.17
CA HIS A 301 23.35 1.18 -6.59
C HIS A 301 24.40 0.58 -7.53
N LEU A 302 25.22 1.44 -8.09
CA LEU A 302 26.18 1.08 -9.16
C LEU A 302 27.21 0.02 -8.74
N PRO A 303 27.82 0.10 -7.54
CA PRO A 303 28.79 -0.92 -7.09
C PRO A 303 28.16 -2.31 -6.93
N ASP A 304 26.94 -2.41 -6.38
CA ASP A 304 26.23 -3.69 -6.22
C ASP A 304 25.84 -4.30 -7.58
N ALA A 305 25.58 -3.45 -8.57
CA ALA A 305 25.40 -3.87 -9.95
C ALA A 305 26.68 -4.43 -10.57
N GLY A 306 27.86 -4.03 -10.04
CA GLY A 306 29.17 -4.47 -10.49
C GLY A 306 29.98 -3.43 -11.24
N VAL A 307 29.56 -2.16 -11.19
CA VAL A 307 30.36 -1.03 -11.69
C VAL A 307 31.61 -0.86 -10.82
N ARG A 308 32.77 -0.67 -11.46
CA ARG A 308 34.02 -0.46 -10.74
C ARG A 308 34.13 0.95 -10.19
N LYS A 309 34.59 1.11 -8.96
CA LYS A 309 34.89 2.40 -8.32
C LYS A 309 36.24 2.96 -8.81
N ASP A 310 36.38 3.15 -10.14
CA ASP A 310 37.57 3.75 -10.77
C ASP A 310 37.66 5.28 -10.54
N ALA A 311 38.70 5.89 -11.02
CA ALA A 311 38.91 7.33 -10.85
C ALA A 311 37.79 8.17 -11.46
N ALA A 312 37.25 7.76 -12.63
CA ALA A 312 36.15 8.45 -13.29
C ALA A 312 34.84 8.34 -12.51
N TYR A 313 34.57 7.16 -11.96
CA TYR A 313 33.43 6.95 -11.04
C TYR A 313 33.54 7.87 -9.81
N LYS A 314 34.71 7.88 -9.15
CA LYS A 314 34.95 8.68 -7.93
C LYS A 314 34.78 10.17 -8.18
N ALA A 315 35.39 10.71 -9.25
CA ALA A 315 35.27 12.13 -9.59
C ALA A 315 33.82 12.55 -9.88
N ARG A 316 33.05 11.70 -10.56
CA ARG A 316 31.64 11.97 -10.85
C ARG A 316 30.77 11.89 -9.61
N LYS A 317 31.00 10.87 -8.76
CA LYS A 317 30.33 10.76 -7.46
C LYS A 317 30.58 12.00 -6.61
N GLU A 318 31.84 12.42 -6.46
CA GLU A 318 32.20 13.61 -5.68
C GLU A 318 31.50 14.88 -6.19
N ALA A 319 31.46 15.09 -7.50
CA ALA A 319 30.78 16.24 -8.09
C ALA A 319 29.27 16.25 -7.80
N LEU A 320 28.58 15.09 -7.88
CA LEU A 320 27.15 14.97 -7.62
C LEU A 320 26.82 15.04 -6.12
N GLU A 321 27.70 14.46 -5.26
CA GLU A 321 27.54 14.50 -3.80
C GLU A 321 27.75 15.91 -3.21
N ALA A 322 28.54 16.76 -3.86
CA ALA A 322 28.73 18.15 -3.44
C ALA A 322 27.48 19.02 -3.60
N LEU A 323 26.48 18.56 -4.37
CA LEU A 323 25.25 19.32 -4.60
C LEU A 323 24.32 19.26 -3.37
N PRO A 324 23.67 20.39 -3.01
CA PRO A 324 22.74 20.44 -1.90
C PRO A 324 21.40 19.72 -2.20
N ALA A 325 21.06 19.55 -3.46
CA ALA A 325 19.82 18.93 -3.93
C ALA A 325 20.13 17.92 -5.05
N VAL A 326 19.18 17.07 -5.39
CA VAL A 326 19.34 16.11 -6.48
C VAL A 326 19.36 16.84 -7.83
N ASP A 327 20.41 16.64 -8.61
CA ASP A 327 20.44 16.96 -10.03
C ASP A 327 19.97 15.73 -10.81
N TYR A 328 18.68 15.69 -11.10
CA TYR A 328 18.02 14.52 -11.70
C TYR A 328 18.63 14.13 -13.04
N GLU A 329 18.91 15.13 -13.91
CA GLU A 329 19.45 14.89 -15.25
C GLU A 329 20.88 14.36 -15.18
N ALA A 330 21.75 15.03 -14.40
CA ALA A 330 23.14 14.64 -14.28
C ALA A 330 23.30 13.24 -13.65
N VAL A 331 22.50 12.92 -12.62
CA VAL A 331 22.50 11.60 -11.98
C VAL A 331 22.03 10.53 -12.97
N THR A 332 20.90 10.73 -13.64
CA THR A 332 20.32 9.77 -14.57
C THR A 332 21.26 9.50 -15.75
N GLN A 333 21.80 10.55 -16.36
CA GLN A 333 22.75 10.44 -17.46
C GLN A 333 24.01 9.67 -17.06
N ALA A 334 24.57 10.01 -15.89
CA ALA A 334 25.77 9.35 -15.37
C ALA A 334 25.54 7.86 -15.14
N LYS A 335 24.45 7.51 -14.43
CA LYS A 335 24.12 6.12 -14.11
C LYS A 335 23.84 5.29 -15.36
N LEU A 336 23.00 5.76 -16.28
CA LEU A 336 22.70 5.04 -17.51
C LEU A 336 23.95 4.84 -18.38
N THR A 337 24.86 5.82 -18.45
CA THR A 337 26.14 5.69 -19.16
C THR A 337 26.99 4.56 -18.58
N LEU A 338 27.15 4.51 -17.26
CA LEU A 338 27.92 3.48 -16.57
C LEU A 338 27.27 2.09 -16.67
N LEU A 339 25.93 2.03 -16.55
CA LEU A 339 25.18 0.78 -16.66
C LEU A 339 25.20 0.22 -18.09
N ARG A 340 25.13 1.05 -19.13
CA ARG A 340 25.32 0.60 -20.53
C ARG A 340 26.72 0.04 -20.76
N LYS A 341 27.78 0.68 -20.20
CA LYS A 341 29.14 0.16 -20.23
C LYS A 341 29.26 -1.19 -19.51
N LEU A 342 28.64 -1.32 -18.33
CA LEU A 342 28.62 -2.55 -17.56
C LEU A 342 27.90 -3.67 -18.35
N PHE A 343 26.71 -3.40 -18.89
CA PHE A 343 25.91 -4.37 -19.64
C PHE A 343 26.68 -4.95 -20.84
N LYS A 344 27.43 -4.12 -21.55
CA LYS A 344 28.28 -4.54 -22.68
C LYS A 344 29.55 -5.30 -22.25
N SER A 345 29.90 -5.30 -20.97
CA SER A 345 31.10 -6.00 -20.48
C SER A 345 30.86 -7.51 -20.32
N ALA A 346 31.95 -8.27 -20.24
CA ALA A 346 31.88 -9.72 -19.98
C ALA A 346 31.08 -10.06 -18.71
N LYS A 347 31.20 -9.22 -17.65
CA LYS A 347 30.47 -9.37 -16.39
C LYS A 347 28.98 -9.16 -16.57
N GLY A 348 28.58 -8.12 -17.31
CA GLY A 348 27.19 -7.85 -17.62
C GLY A 348 26.54 -8.94 -18.46
N GLN A 349 27.24 -9.43 -19.48
CA GLN A 349 26.79 -10.52 -20.34
C GLN A 349 26.67 -11.85 -19.58
N GLN A 350 27.57 -12.13 -18.65
CA GLN A 350 27.48 -13.29 -17.77
C GLN A 350 26.26 -13.21 -16.85
N ALA A 351 25.98 -12.02 -16.27
CA ALA A 351 24.81 -11.80 -15.43
C ALA A 351 23.50 -11.97 -16.24
N ALA A 352 23.45 -11.44 -17.46
CA ALA A 352 22.30 -11.58 -18.34
C ALA A 352 22.09 -13.01 -18.88
N ALA A 353 23.09 -13.88 -18.76
CA ALA A 353 22.99 -15.30 -19.12
C ALA A 353 22.65 -16.19 -17.92
N SER A 354 22.58 -15.64 -16.69
CA SER A 354 22.37 -16.41 -15.46
C SER A 354 20.99 -17.05 -15.40
N ALA A 355 20.86 -18.11 -14.59
CA ALA A 355 19.58 -18.79 -14.36
C ALA A 355 18.60 -17.85 -13.62
N GLU A 356 19.08 -17.02 -12.70
CA GLU A 356 18.29 -16.05 -11.95
C GLU A 356 17.72 -14.97 -12.87
N TYR A 357 18.52 -14.45 -13.81
CA TYR A 357 18.02 -13.47 -14.79
C TYR A 357 16.95 -14.09 -15.68
N LYS A 358 17.13 -15.31 -16.17
CA LYS A 358 16.12 -16.01 -16.97
C LYS A 358 14.83 -16.25 -16.20
N ALA A 359 14.93 -16.68 -14.96
CA ALA A 359 13.77 -16.86 -14.08
C ALA A 359 13.02 -15.53 -13.84
N PHE A 360 13.76 -14.42 -13.69
CA PHE A 360 13.16 -13.08 -13.59
C PHE A 360 12.42 -12.69 -14.87
N MET A 361 13.03 -12.91 -16.04
CA MET A 361 12.41 -12.65 -17.35
C MET A 361 11.10 -13.44 -17.53
N ASP A 362 11.15 -14.74 -17.24
CA ASP A 362 9.99 -15.64 -17.38
C ASP A 362 8.83 -15.25 -16.43
N ALA A 363 9.17 -14.84 -15.23
CA ALA A 363 8.18 -14.46 -14.21
C ALA A 363 7.52 -13.10 -14.48
N ASN A 364 8.16 -12.22 -15.24
CA ASN A 364 7.75 -10.82 -15.43
C ASN A 364 7.43 -10.48 -16.91
N GLU A 365 7.43 -11.44 -17.83
CA GLU A 365 7.31 -11.21 -19.28
C GLU A 365 6.11 -10.32 -19.66
N GLU A 366 4.97 -10.45 -18.96
CA GLU A 366 3.73 -9.77 -19.31
C GLU A 366 3.84 -8.23 -19.24
N TRP A 367 4.56 -7.70 -18.25
CA TRP A 367 4.78 -6.26 -18.12
C TRP A 367 6.18 -5.81 -18.59
N LEU A 368 7.17 -6.68 -18.49
CA LEU A 368 8.57 -6.33 -18.74
C LEU A 368 8.85 -6.15 -20.24
N LEU A 369 8.32 -7.03 -21.09
CA LEU A 369 8.45 -6.92 -22.54
C LEU A 369 7.86 -5.61 -23.08
N PRO A 370 6.58 -5.27 -22.82
CA PRO A 370 6.03 -3.99 -23.28
C PRO A 370 6.78 -2.78 -22.73
N TYR A 371 7.21 -2.80 -21.45
CA TYR A 371 8.00 -1.74 -20.86
C TYR A 371 9.36 -1.53 -21.57
N ALA A 372 10.10 -2.62 -21.83
CA ALA A 372 11.40 -2.53 -22.48
C ALA A 372 11.29 -2.05 -23.94
N VAL A 373 10.30 -2.55 -24.69
CA VAL A 373 10.02 -2.10 -26.06
C VAL A 373 9.60 -0.63 -26.08
N PHE A 374 8.69 -0.23 -25.20
CA PHE A 374 8.27 1.16 -25.05
C PHE A 374 9.47 2.08 -24.77
N SER A 375 10.36 1.69 -23.87
CA SER A 375 11.55 2.48 -23.50
C SER A 375 12.49 2.70 -24.67
N VAL A 376 12.71 1.67 -25.50
CA VAL A 376 13.50 1.79 -26.73
C VAL A 376 12.82 2.70 -27.77
N LEU A 377 11.50 2.55 -27.94
CA LEU A 377 10.72 3.36 -28.89
C LEU A 377 10.70 4.84 -28.45
N ARG A 378 10.44 5.11 -27.15
CA ARG A 378 10.51 6.45 -26.55
C ARG A 378 11.85 7.12 -26.85
N ASP A 379 12.95 6.41 -26.59
CA ASP A 379 14.30 6.96 -26.81
C ASP A 379 14.57 7.24 -28.30
N ARG A 380 14.11 6.35 -29.19
CA ARG A 380 14.27 6.52 -30.64
C ARG A 380 13.42 7.67 -31.21
N HIS A 381 12.21 7.84 -30.70
CA HIS A 381 11.31 8.93 -31.11
C HIS A 381 11.62 10.26 -30.38
N GLY A 382 12.39 10.22 -29.27
CA GLY A 382 12.66 11.38 -28.43
C GLY A 382 11.40 11.92 -27.72
N SER A 383 10.35 11.13 -27.62
CA SER A 383 9.07 11.49 -27.03
C SER A 383 8.35 10.24 -26.46
N PRO A 384 7.72 10.31 -25.29
CA PRO A 384 6.89 9.25 -24.75
C PRO A 384 5.49 9.19 -25.39
N ASP A 385 5.10 10.20 -26.18
CA ASP A 385 3.78 10.29 -26.79
C ASP A 385 3.64 9.28 -27.93
N PHE A 386 3.18 8.07 -27.57
CA PHE A 386 3.02 6.96 -28.50
C PHE A 386 1.97 7.26 -29.58
N SER A 387 1.08 8.24 -29.40
CA SER A 387 0.13 8.62 -30.46
C SER A 387 0.83 9.14 -31.70
N THR A 388 2.08 9.63 -31.55
CA THR A 388 2.93 10.16 -32.63
C THR A 388 3.86 9.11 -33.25
N TRP A 389 3.90 7.87 -32.74
CA TRP A 389 4.84 6.83 -33.17
C TRP A 389 4.43 6.05 -34.44
N GLY A 390 3.48 6.57 -35.20
CA GLY A 390 3.03 5.94 -36.45
C GLY A 390 2.46 4.52 -36.21
N GLU A 391 3.10 3.50 -36.79
CA GLU A 391 2.64 2.11 -36.63
C GLU A 391 2.72 1.56 -35.18
N TRP A 392 3.40 2.27 -34.28
CA TRP A 392 3.52 1.95 -32.85
C TRP A 392 2.58 2.80 -31.96
N SER A 393 1.65 3.52 -32.56
CA SER A 393 0.64 4.30 -31.80
C SER A 393 -0.27 3.43 -30.95
N GLY A 394 -0.35 2.13 -31.21
CA GLY A 394 -1.02 1.14 -30.38
C GLY A 394 -0.13 -0.08 -30.15
N TYR A 395 -0.30 -0.74 -28.99
CA TYR A 395 0.45 -1.92 -28.66
C TYR A 395 -0.06 -3.16 -29.40
N ASP A 396 0.86 -3.91 -30.00
CA ASP A 396 0.63 -5.26 -30.51
C ASP A 396 1.72 -6.21 -30.01
N ARG A 397 1.33 -7.25 -29.26
CA ARG A 397 2.27 -8.20 -28.65
C ARG A 397 3.14 -8.92 -29.70
N ARG A 398 2.60 -9.26 -30.89
CA ARG A 398 3.36 -9.96 -31.92
C ARG A 398 4.44 -9.07 -32.52
N LYS A 399 4.08 -7.80 -32.80
CA LYS A 399 5.04 -6.78 -33.24
C LYS A 399 6.11 -6.54 -32.18
N ALA A 400 5.71 -6.41 -30.89
CA ALA A 400 6.65 -6.21 -29.79
C ALA A 400 7.65 -7.37 -29.65
N LEU A 401 7.21 -8.63 -29.79
CA LEU A 401 8.09 -9.80 -29.79
C LEU A 401 9.05 -9.81 -30.99
N ALA A 402 8.59 -9.45 -32.18
CA ALA A 402 9.45 -9.35 -33.37
C ALA A 402 10.49 -8.24 -33.18
N PHE A 403 10.06 -7.04 -32.77
CA PHE A 403 10.93 -5.91 -32.48
C PHE A 403 12.00 -6.24 -31.42
N ALA A 404 11.62 -6.92 -30.34
CA ALA A 404 12.55 -7.32 -29.28
C ALA A 404 13.63 -8.29 -29.79
N ARG A 405 13.30 -9.20 -30.72
CA ARG A 405 14.28 -10.10 -31.35
C ARG A 405 15.25 -9.35 -32.26
N GLU A 406 14.74 -8.42 -33.08
CA GLU A 406 15.55 -7.61 -34.00
C GLU A 406 16.43 -6.58 -33.25
N ASN A 407 16.01 -6.11 -32.10
CA ASN A 407 16.68 -5.08 -31.32
C ASN A 407 17.09 -5.59 -29.91
N ALA A 408 17.46 -6.88 -29.81
CA ALA A 408 17.70 -7.55 -28.54
C ALA A 408 18.67 -6.79 -27.62
N ALA A 409 19.77 -6.24 -28.16
CA ALA A 409 20.75 -5.53 -27.35
C ALA A 409 20.19 -4.27 -26.64
N GLU A 410 19.22 -3.58 -27.23
CA GLU A 410 18.58 -2.39 -26.64
C GLU A 410 17.47 -2.80 -25.67
N VAL A 411 16.63 -3.76 -26.07
CA VAL A 411 15.51 -4.24 -25.25
C VAL A 411 16.03 -4.97 -24.01
N ASP A 412 17.02 -5.87 -24.16
CA ASP A 412 17.61 -6.60 -23.05
C ASP A 412 18.32 -5.67 -22.04
N PHE A 413 18.83 -4.51 -22.49
CA PHE A 413 19.39 -3.52 -21.57
C PHE A 413 18.34 -3.01 -20.57
N TYR A 414 17.13 -2.67 -21.02
CA TYR A 414 16.06 -2.22 -20.14
C TYR A 414 15.56 -3.36 -19.24
N CYS A 415 15.47 -4.58 -19.76
CA CYS A 415 15.18 -5.76 -18.93
C CYS A 415 16.25 -5.98 -17.84
N TYR A 416 17.52 -5.81 -18.20
CA TYR A 416 18.63 -5.95 -17.26
C TYR A 416 18.61 -4.91 -16.14
N LEU A 417 18.23 -3.65 -16.45
CA LEU A 417 18.04 -2.62 -15.42
C LEU A 417 16.95 -3.05 -14.41
N GLN A 418 15.83 -3.56 -14.88
CA GLN A 418 14.75 -4.01 -14.01
C GLN A 418 15.13 -5.20 -13.13
N TYR A 419 15.93 -6.13 -13.68
CA TYR A 419 16.48 -7.25 -12.90
C TYR A 419 17.40 -6.75 -11.76
N LEU A 420 18.27 -5.78 -12.03
CA LEU A 420 19.15 -5.22 -11.00
C LEU A 420 18.34 -4.52 -9.90
N LEU A 421 17.32 -3.75 -10.28
CA LEU A 421 16.42 -3.04 -9.36
C LEU A 421 15.63 -4.01 -8.48
N ASP A 422 15.01 -5.02 -9.08
CA ASP A 422 14.25 -6.06 -8.36
C ASP A 422 15.12 -6.74 -7.30
N ARG A 423 16.33 -7.14 -7.69
CA ARG A 423 17.27 -7.78 -6.77
C ARG A 423 17.68 -6.86 -5.63
N GLN A 424 18.11 -5.63 -5.92
CA GLN A 424 18.59 -4.69 -4.90
C GLN A 424 17.50 -4.27 -3.93
N LEU A 425 16.27 -4.08 -4.43
CA LEU A 425 15.14 -3.76 -3.55
C LEU A 425 14.75 -4.95 -2.68
N LYS A 426 14.69 -6.16 -3.23
CA LYS A 426 14.43 -7.38 -2.45
C LYS A 426 15.48 -7.64 -1.37
N ASP A 427 16.75 -7.35 -1.67
CA ASP A 427 17.83 -7.43 -0.68
C ASP A 427 17.63 -6.40 0.45
N ALA A 428 17.22 -5.17 0.14
CA ALA A 428 16.92 -4.16 1.15
C ALA A 428 15.69 -4.52 1.99
N VAL A 429 14.63 -5.06 1.36
CA VAL A 429 13.44 -5.57 2.06
C VAL A 429 13.78 -6.72 3.00
N ALA A 430 14.57 -7.70 2.53
CA ALA A 430 15.00 -8.81 3.37
C ALA A 430 15.81 -8.33 4.59
N TYR A 431 16.68 -7.32 4.39
CA TYR A 431 17.41 -6.68 5.47
C TYR A 431 16.46 -6.02 6.49
N ALA A 432 15.48 -5.24 6.02
CA ALA A 432 14.49 -4.60 6.88
C ALA A 432 13.70 -5.63 7.72
N HIS A 433 13.29 -6.74 7.09
CA HIS A 433 12.55 -7.82 7.76
C HIS A 433 13.37 -8.49 8.87
N VAL A 434 14.67 -8.75 8.64
CA VAL A 434 15.56 -9.31 9.68
C VAL A 434 15.64 -8.39 10.90
N HIS A 435 15.54 -7.07 10.69
CA HIS A 435 15.59 -6.06 11.75
C HIS A 435 14.21 -5.68 12.32
N GLY A 436 13.12 -6.37 11.90
CA GLY A 436 11.77 -6.12 12.40
C GLY A 436 11.15 -4.81 11.92
N VAL A 437 11.64 -4.26 10.81
CA VAL A 437 11.15 -3.02 10.20
C VAL A 437 10.31 -3.33 8.97
N ALA A 438 9.03 -2.92 8.98
CA ALA A 438 8.12 -3.06 7.85
C ALA A 438 8.29 -1.90 6.86
N LEU A 439 8.26 -2.21 5.56
CA LEU A 439 8.28 -1.21 4.50
C LEU A 439 6.86 -0.90 4.02
N LYS A 440 6.50 0.38 4.05
CA LYS A 440 5.23 0.91 3.55
C LYS A 440 5.48 1.69 2.27
N GLY A 441 4.95 1.18 1.15
CA GLY A 441 5.01 1.83 -0.15
C GLY A 441 3.88 2.84 -0.35
N ASP A 442 3.95 3.56 -1.47
CA ASP A 442 2.93 4.49 -1.91
C ASP A 442 2.50 4.14 -3.34
N LEU A 443 1.20 4.02 -3.58
CA LEU A 443 0.63 3.67 -4.87
C LEU A 443 -0.11 4.88 -5.45
N PRO A 444 0.44 5.53 -6.50
CA PRO A 444 -0.24 6.62 -7.19
C PRO A 444 -1.64 6.24 -7.64
N ILE A 445 -2.61 7.13 -7.48
CA ILE A 445 -3.97 6.92 -8.00
C ILE A 445 -3.96 6.81 -9.53
N GLY A 446 -3.13 7.59 -10.21
CA GLY A 446 -3.10 7.66 -11.66
C GLY A 446 -1.93 6.94 -12.32
N VAL A 447 -1.96 6.94 -13.65
CA VAL A 447 -0.84 6.58 -14.52
C VAL A 447 -0.66 7.71 -15.53
N SER A 448 0.55 7.91 -16.04
CA SER A 448 0.74 8.91 -17.09
C SER A 448 -0.12 8.59 -18.32
N ARG A 449 -0.66 9.63 -18.95
CA ARG A 449 -1.39 9.51 -20.22
C ARG A 449 -0.52 8.87 -21.33
N VAL A 450 0.78 9.08 -21.24
CA VAL A 450 1.79 8.53 -22.16
C VAL A 450 2.59 7.39 -21.51
N SER A 451 1.94 6.59 -20.68
CA SER A 451 2.54 5.42 -20.02
C SER A 451 2.47 4.15 -20.86
N VAL A 452 3.28 3.18 -20.51
CA VAL A 452 3.20 1.79 -21.02
C VAL A 452 1.81 1.21 -20.73
N ASP A 453 1.25 1.50 -19.54
CA ASP A 453 -0.08 1.01 -19.13
C ASP A 453 -1.17 1.52 -20.08
N ALA A 454 -1.16 2.83 -20.40
CA ALA A 454 -2.10 3.43 -21.34
C ALA A 454 -1.86 2.98 -22.78
N TRP A 455 -0.61 2.72 -23.20
CA TRP A 455 -0.25 2.19 -24.49
C TRP A 455 -0.72 0.74 -24.68
N GLN A 456 -0.54 -0.09 -23.66
CA GLN A 456 -0.88 -1.52 -23.68
C GLN A 456 -2.38 -1.77 -23.51
N HIS A 457 -3.05 -0.98 -22.69
CA HIS A 457 -4.45 -1.17 -22.26
C HIS A 457 -5.26 0.13 -22.30
N PRO A 458 -5.36 0.81 -23.47
CA PRO A 458 -6.04 2.10 -23.56
C PRO A 458 -7.54 2.04 -23.18
N ASP A 459 -8.17 0.88 -23.30
CA ASP A 459 -9.57 0.62 -22.97
C ASP A 459 -9.84 0.59 -21.45
N LEU A 460 -8.80 0.46 -20.61
CA LEU A 460 -8.90 0.54 -19.17
C LEU A 460 -8.94 1.99 -18.65
N PHE A 461 -8.78 2.98 -19.54
CA PHE A 461 -8.68 4.39 -19.18
C PHE A 461 -9.62 5.26 -20.01
N HIS A 462 -10.15 6.32 -19.40
CA HIS A 462 -10.85 7.39 -20.12
C HIS A 462 -9.84 8.41 -20.65
N MET A 463 -9.40 8.20 -21.88
CA MET A 463 -8.38 9.06 -22.53
C MET A 463 -8.91 10.42 -22.94
N ASP A 464 -10.21 10.68 -22.87
CA ASP A 464 -10.89 11.94 -23.13
C ASP A 464 -10.98 12.85 -21.90
N SER A 465 -10.53 12.38 -20.76
CA SER A 465 -10.66 13.04 -19.46
C SER A 465 -9.35 13.07 -18.69
N GLN A 466 -9.28 13.93 -17.68
CA GLN A 466 -8.14 14.13 -16.78
C GLN A 466 -8.63 14.05 -15.34
N ALA A 467 -7.88 13.33 -14.49
CA ALA A 467 -8.13 13.34 -13.06
C ALA A 467 -7.65 14.65 -12.42
N GLY A 468 -8.28 15.03 -11.33
CA GLY A 468 -7.92 16.19 -10.55
C GLY A 468 -8.62 16.21 -9.19
N ALA A 469 -8.65 17.39 -8.59
CA ALA A 469 -9.38 17.66 -7.36
C ALA A 469 -10.28 18.90 -7.53
N PRO A 470 -11.47 18.92 -6.88
CA PRO A 470 -12.30 20.12 -6.85
C PRO A 470 -11.60 21.26 -6.10
N PRO A 471 -12.03 22.53 -6.29
CA PRO A 471 -11.54 23.66 -5.52
C PRO A 471 -11.61 23.44 -4.02
N ASP A 472 -10.55 23.85 -3.33
CA ASP A 472 -10.43 23.87 -1.88
C ASP A 472 -9.71 25.14 -1.39
N ALA A 473 -9.42 25.21 -0.08
CA ALA A 473 -8.73 26.34 0.52
C ALA A 473 -7.28 26.52 0.02
N PHE A 474 -6.66 25.46 -0.54
CA PHE A 474 -5.27 25.45 -1.01
C PHE A 474 -5.18 25.67 -2.54
N ALA A 475 -6.24 25.33 -3.28
CA ALA A 475 -6.32 25.43 -4.73
C ALA A 475 -7.70 25.96 -5.16
N VAL A 476 -7.83 27.30 -5.24
CA VAL A 476 -9.11 28.00 -5.53
C VAL A 476 -9.71 27.57 -6.86
N ASP A 477 -8.88 27.27 -7.86
CA ASP A 477 -9.32 26.81 -9.19
C ASP A 477 -9.40 25.28 -9.30
N GLY A 478 -9.22 24.56 -8.17
CA GLY A 478 -9.03 23.13 -8.16
C GLY A 478 -7.68 22.70 -8.72
N GLN A 479 -7.48 21.40 -8.82
CA GLN A 479 -6.24 20.82 -9.35
C GLN A 479 -6.54 19.99 -10.59
N ASN A 480 -5.68 20.07 -11.60
CA ASN A 480 -5.67 19.19 -12.75
C ASN A 480 -4.36 18.39 -12.77
N TRP A 481 -4.45 17.09 -12.50
CA TRP A 481 -3.28 16.20 -12.42
C TRP A 481 -2.83 15.67 -13.78
N GLY A 482 -3.65 15.83 -14.83
CA GLY A 482 -3.29 15.53 -16.22
C GLY A 482 -3.34 14.05 -16.64
N PHE A 483 -3.48 13.09 -15.73
CA PHE A 483 -3.57 11.68 -16.08
C PHE A 483 -5.02 11.23 -16.33
N PRO A 484 -5.24 10.19 -17.17
CA PRO A 484 -6.57 9.71 -17.51
C PRO A 484 -7.26 9.08 -16.30
N THR A 485 -8.58 9.12 -16.25
CA THR A 485 -9.36 8.42 -15.24
C THR A 485 -9.58 6.96 -15.62
N TYR A 486 -9.95 6.11 -14.65
CA TYR A 486 -10.15 4.68 -14.89
C TYR A 486 -11.53 4.37 -15.45
N ASN A 487 -11.56 3.50 -16.45
CA ASN A 487 -12.78 2.85 -16.92
C ASN A 487 -13.09 1.64 -16.04
N TRP A 488 -13.74 1.91 -14.89
CA TRP A 488 -14.02 0.87 -13.90
C TRP A 488 -14.97 -0.22 -14.39
N GLU A 489 -15.88 0.10 -15.30
CA GLU A 489 -16.78 -0.84 -15.94
C GLU A 489 -15.98 -1.87 -16.75
N LYS A 490 -15.04 -1.40 -17.54
CA LYS A 490 -14.15 -2.27 -18.33
C LYS A 490 -13.24 -3.12 -17.43
N MET A 491 -12.68 -2.52 -16.39
CA MET A 491 -11.84 -3.25 -15.42
C MET A 491 -12.63 -4.34 -14.67
N ALA A 492 -13.92 -4.14 -14.44
CA ALA A 492 -14.76 -5.12 -13.76
C ALA A 492 -15.00 -6.39 -14.57
N GLU A 493 -14.92 -6.34 -15.92
CA GLU A 493 -15.16 -7.49 -16.81
C GLU A 493 -14.23 -8.67 -16.51
N ASP A 494 -12.99 -8.40 -16.12
CA ASP A 494 -11.99 -9.41 -15.73
C ASP A 494 -11.75 -9.48 -14.21
N GLY A 495 -12.59 -8.82 -13.43
CA GLY A 495 -12.47 -8.76 -11.96
C GLY A 495 -11.30 -7.90 -11.49
N TYR A 496 -11.00 -6.81 -12.18
CA TYR A 496 -9.91 -5.85 -11.88
C TYR A 496 -8.50 -6.44 -12.02
N GLY A 497 -8.28 -7.24 -13.06
CA GLY A 497 -7.04 -8.00 -13.30
C GLY A 497 -5.79 -7.14 -13.27
N TRP A 498 -5.80 -5.99 -13.98
CA TRP A 498 -4.67 -5.06 -14.03
C TRP A 498 -4.30 -4.50 -12.63
N TRP A 499 -5.30 -4.03 -11.85
CA TRP A 499 -5.08 -3.54 -10.49
C TRP A 499 -4.53 -4.64 -9.56
N LYS A 500 -5.10 -5.85 -9.64
CA LYS A 500 -4.61 -6.99 -8.86
C LYS A 500 -3.18 -7.37 -9.21
N ALA A 501 -2.80 -7.31 -10.49
CA ALA A 501 -1.44 -7.56 -10.94
C ALA A 501 -0.47 -6.50 -10.37
N ARG A 502 -0.84 -5.22 -10.44
CA ARG A 502 -0.09 -4.10 -9.83
C ARG A 502 0.10 -4.30 -8.32
N MET A 503 -0.98 -4.62 -7.59
CA MET A 503 -0.92 -4.87 -6.15
C MET A 503 0.00 -6.04 -5.81
N ARG A 504 -0.09 -7.15 -6.55
CA ARG A 504 0.76 -8.33 -6.35
C ARG A 504 2.22 -8.02 -6.60
N LYS A 505 2.53 -7.24 -7.63
CA LYS A 505 3.91 -6.82 -7.91
C LYS A 505 4.47 -5.97 -6.77
N MET A 506 3.71 -5.02 -6.27
CA MET A 506 4.14 -4.19 -5.14
C MET A 506 4.27 -4.99 -3.84
N ALA A 507 3.45 -6.03 -3.64
CA ALA A 507 3.55 -6.92 -2.49
C ALA A 507 4.83 -7.79 -2.46
N GLU A 508 5.60 -7.84 -3.55
CA GLU A 508 6.95 -8.43 -3.53
C GLU A 508 7.94 -7.59 -2.71
N TYR A 509 7.66 -6.28 -2.55
CA TYR A 509 8.55 -5.31 -1.93
C TYR A 509 7.99 -4.71 -0.64
N PHE A 510 6.67 -4.58 -0.53
CA PHE A 510 6.03 -3.87 0.57
C PHE A 510 5.21 -4.77 1.47
N ASP A 511 5.16 -4.42 2.74
CA ASP A 511 4.36 -5.07 3.78
C ASP A 511 3.07 -4.30 4.05
N ALA A 512 3.10 -3.00 3.78
CA ALA A 512 1.99 -2.07 3.84
C ALA A 512 2.04 -1.11 2.64
N PHE A 513 0.92 -0.49 2.31
CA PHE A 513 0.89 0.53 1.26
C PHE A 513 -0.13 1.63 1.57
N ARG A 514 0.16 2.83 1.06
CA ARG A 514 -0.78 3.92 0.99
C ARG A 514 -1.43 3.90 -0.40
N ILE A 515 -2.75 3.90 -0.44
CA ILE A 515 -3.48 4.26 -1.66
C ILE A 515 -3.54 5.78 -1.69
N ASP A 516 -2.87 6.36 -2.66
CA ASP A 516 -2.98 7.76 -2.99
C ASP A 516 -4.41 8.09 -3.44
N HIS A 517 -4.98 9.16 -2.91
CA HIS A 517 -6.33 9.62 -3.19
C HIS A 517 -7.38 8.48 -3.21
N ILE A 518 -7.55 7.77 -2.08
CA ILE A 518 -8.51 6.63 -2.00
C ILE A 518 -9.94 7.04 -2.39
N LEU A 519 -10.27 8.32 -2.27
CA LEU A 519 -11.55 8.88 -2.70
C LEU A 519 -11.83 8.58 -4.18
N GLY A 520 -10.79 8.43 -5.01
CA GLY A 520 -10.90 8.07 -6.42
C GLY A 520 -11.55 6.69 -6.68
N PHE A 521 -11.59 5.81 -5.67
CA PHE A 521 -12.31 4.54 -5.74
C PHE A 521 -13.80 4.68 -5.43
N PHE A 522 -14.19 5.73 -4.73
CA PHE A 522 -15.59 6.13 -4.53
C PHE A 522 -16.06 6.96 -5.70
N ARG A 523 -15.32 8.02 -5.98
CA ARG A 523 -15.50 8.97 -7.06
C ARG A 523 -14.19 9.70 -7.36
N ILE A 524 -13.96 10.03 -8.60
CA ILE A 524 -12.85 10.88 -9.04
C ILE A 524 -13.35 12.22 -9.53
N TRP A 525 -12.62 13.31 -9.28
CA TRP A 525 -12.86 14.57 -9.96
C TRP A 525 -12.31 14.47 -11.37
N GLU A 526 -13.17 14.60 -12.36
CA GLU A 526 -12.85 14.38 -13.76
C GLU A 526 -13.03 15.66 -14.54
N ILE A 527 -11.96 16.05 -15.25
CA ILE A 527 -11.91 17.28 -16.05
C ILE A 527 -11.81 16.86 -17.52
N PRO A 528 -12.79 17.22 -18.38
CA PRO A 528 -12.66 16.95 -19.82
C PRO A 528 -11.39 17.56 -20.41
N VAL A 529 -10.70 16.84 -21.31
CA VAL A 529 -9.39 17.25 -21.87
C VAL A 529 -9.33 18.68 -22.43
N PRO A 530 -10.40 19.25 -23.05
CA PRO A 530 -10.35 20.61 -23.54
C PRO A 530 -10.18 21.67 -22.44
N TYR A 531 -10.54 21.33 -21.18
CA TYR A 531 -10.43 22.26 -20.06
C TYR A 531 -9.15 22.04 -19.27
N LYS A 532 -8.57 23.14 -18.78
CA LYS A 532 -7.37 23.12 -17.94
C LYS A 532 -7.69 23.36 -16.47
N SER A 533 -8.75 24.12 -16.18
CA SER A 533 -9.16 24.46 -14.81
C SER A 533 -9.96 23.34 -14.16
N GLY A 534 -9.68 23.06 -12.90
CA GLY A 534 -10.47 22.14 -12.06
C GLY A 534 -11.92 22.60 -11.86
N LEU A 535 -12.21 23.89 -12.07
CA LEU A 535 -13.58 24.44 -11.99
C LEU A 535 -14.54 23.82 -13.02
N MET A 536 -14.02 23.30 -14.13
CA MET A 536 -14.80 22.67 -15.20
C MET A 536 -14.91 21.16 -15.07
N GLY A 537 -14.53 20.63 -13.90
CA GLY A 537 -14.65 19.21 -13.60
C GLY A 537 -16.04 18.81 -13.10
N HIS A 538 -16.23 17.52 -13.01
CA HIS A 538 -17.39 16.86 -12.39
C HIS A 538 -16.95 15.58 -11.69
N PHE A 539 -17.77 15.04 -10.79
CA PHE A 539 -17.50 13.73 -10.21
C PHE A 539 -17.86 12.58 -11.17
N ASN A 540 -17.00 11.58 -11.22
CA ASN A 540 -17.26 10.33 -11.93
C ASN A 540 -16.99 9.14 -10.97
N PRO A 541 -17.97 8.21 -10.74
CA PRO A 541 -19.35 8.25 -11.24
C PRO A 541 -20.21 9.29 -10.52
N ALA A 542 -21.25 9.76 -11.21
CA ALA A 542 -22.24 10.67 -10.65
C ALA A 542 -23.65 10.43 -11.23
N LEU A 543 -24.64 11.02 -10.58
CA LEU A 543 -26.04 11.04 -10.96
C LEU A 543 -26.39 12.47 -11.46
N PRO A 544 -26.03 12.85 -12.70
CA PRO A 544 -26.30 14.18 -13.24
C PRO A 544 -27.80 14.44 -13.40
N TYR A 545 -28.17 15.69 -13.59
CA TYR A 545 -29.53 16.09 -13.94
C TYR A 545 -29.74 16.01 -15.45
N SER A 546 -30.94 15.62 -15.88
CA SER A 546 -31.29 15.77 -17.30
C SER A 546 -31.56 17.25 -17.67
N GLY A 547 -31.32 17.60 -18.92
CA GLY A 547 -31.64 18.93 -19.39
C GLY A 547 -33.14 19.27 -19.24
N GLU A 548 -34.01 18.27 -19.34
CA GLU A 548 -35.44 18.43 -19.09
C GLU A 548 -35.72 18.78 -17.62
N ASP A 549 -35.10 18.07 -16.66
CA ASP A 549 -35.23 18.38 -15.24
C ASP A 549 -34.78 19.80 -14.92
N LEU A 550 -33.68 20.25 -15.52
CA LEU A 550 -33.16 21.58 -15.31
C LEU A 550 -34.07 22.64 -15.93
N ARG A 551 -34.59 22.43 -17.14
CA ARG A 551 -35.56 23.33 -17.79
C ARG A 551 -36.85 23.45 -16.97
N ASN A 552 -37.33 22.36 -16.39
CA ASN A 552 -38.48 22.34 -15.48
C ASN A 552 -38.24 23.13 -14.18
N GLN A 553 -36.97 23.27 -13.77
CA GLN A 553 -36.55 24.11 -12.65
C GLN A 553 -36.31 25.57 -13.03
N GLY A 554 -36.39 25.90 -14.32
CA GLY A 554 -36.24 27.28 -14.84
C GLY A 554 -34.82 27.59 -15.34
N PHE A 555 -33.98 26.58 -15.51
CA PHE A 555 -32.61 26.75 -16.04
C PHE A 555 -32.52 26.32 -17.50
N ASN A 556 -31.79 27.10 -18.30
CA ASN A 556 -31.30 26.62 -19.59
C ASN A 556 -29.83 26.15 -19.42
N PRO A 557 -29.54 24.85 -19.45
CA PRO A 557 -28.18 24.35 -19.19
C PRO A 557 -27.25 24.51 -20.40
N GLU A 558 -27.74 24.95 -21.56
CA GLU A 558 -26.90 25.10 -22.76
C GLU A 558 -25.70 25.99 -22.47
N ASN A 559 -24.51 25.45 -22.83
CA ASN A 559 -23.25 26.02 -22.49
C ASN A 559 -22.48 26.43 -23.74
N THR A 560 -21.89 27.61 -23.74
CA THR A 560 -21.06 28.13 -24.84
C THR A 560 -19.60 27.71 -24.74
N GLY A 561 -19.22 26.87 -23.76
CA GLY A 561 -17.85 26.42 -23.51
C GLY A 561 -17.00 27.39 -22.68
N ASP A 562 -17.60 28.46 -22.16
CA ASP A 562 -16.96 29.40 -21.23
C ASP A 562 -17.03 28.86 -19.77
N ALA A 563 -16.06 29.22 -18.94
CA ALA A 563 -16.01 28.88 -17.51
C ALA A 563 -17.08 29.60 -16.67
N ASP A 564 -17.69 30.69 -17.19
CA ASP A 564 -18.76 31.44 -16.55
C ASP A 564 -20.16 30.83 -16.79
N VAL A 565 -20.34 29.61 -16.24
CA VAL A 565 -21.53 28.79 -16.43
C VAL A 565 -22.07 28.23 -15.12
N LEU A 566 -23.34 27.86 -15.07
CA LEU A 566 -23.96 27.20 -13.92
C LEU A 566 -23.86 25.67 -13.95
N PHE A 567 -23.78 25.08 -15.13
CA PHE A 567 -23.75 23.63 -15.33
C PHE A 567 -22.68 23.24 -16.33
N VAL A 568 -22.11 22.06 -16.15
CA VAL A 568 -21.14 21.42 -17.05
C VAL A 568 -21.82 20.20 -17.66
N GLU A 569 -21.80 20.06 -19.00
CA GLU A 569 -22.34 18.87 -19.67
C GLU A 569 -21.49 17.64 -19.40
N ASP A 570 -22.16 16.48 -19.19
CA ASP A 570 -21.48 15.20 -19.07
C ASP A 570 -20.83 14.82 -20.41
N PRO A 571 -19.52 14.57 -20.46
CA PRO A 571 -18.82 14.34 -21.74
C PRO A 571 -19.23 13.05 -22.46
N ARG A 572 -19.90 12.11 -21.77
CA ARG A 572 -20.29 10.78 -22.29
C ARG A 572 -21.79 10.58 -22.37
N ARG A 573 -22.57 11.45 -21.77
CA ARG A 573 -24.05 11.33 -21.69
C ARG A 573 -24.69 12.63 -22.17
N LYS A 574 -25.19 12.61 -23.42
CA LYS A 574 -25.84 13.78 -24.05
C LYS A 574 -27.01 14.26 -23.22
N ASP A 575 -27.17 15.58 -23.12
CA ASP A 575 -28.21 16.31 -22.37
C ASP A 575 -28.28 15.91 -20.89
N MET A 576 -27.15 15.54 -20.31
CA MET A 576 -26.98 15.30 -18.89
C MET A 576 -25.96 16.30 -18.32
N TRP A 577 -26.29 16.88 -17.15
CA TRP A 577 -25.61 18.08 -16.66
C TRP A 577 -25.22 17.96 -15.19
N HIS A 578 -24.05 18.44 -14.86
CA HIS A 578 -23.54 18.56 -13.49
C HIS A 578 -23.59 20.03 -13.06
N PRO A 579 -24.06 20.37 -11.86
CA PRO A 579 -23.83 21.71 -11.32
C PRO A 579 -22.32 22.02 -11.31
N ARG A 580 -21.94 23.19 -11.83
CA ARG A 580 -20.54 23.63 -11.77
C ARG A 580 -20.17 23.94 -10.33
N ILE A 581 -19.04 23.41 -9.90
CA ILE A 581 -18.53 23.72 -8.54
C ILE A 581 -18.19 25.20 -8.43
N SER A 582 -18.48 25.81 -7.27
CA SER A 582 -18.26 27.24 -7.01
C SER A 582 -18.93 28.17 -8.00
N ALA A 583 -20.03 27.76 -8.64
CA ALA A 583 -20.77 28.56 -9.58
C ALA A 583 -21.36 29.87 -8.97
N GLN A 584 -21.49 29.87 -7.64
CA GLN A 584 -21.96 31.08 -6.91
C GLN A 584 -21.03 32.29 -7.09
N GLY A 585 -19.76 32.07 -7.47
CA GLY A 585 -18.79 33.11 -7.81
C GLY A 585 -18.87 33.64 -9.25
N THR A 586 -19.73 33.06 -10.09
CA THR A 586 -19.87 33.48 -11.51
C THR A 586 -20.73 34.71 -11.70
N GLN A 587 -20.51 35.44 -12.81
CA GLN A 587 -21.37 36.55 -13.19
C GLN A 587 -22.79 36.08 -13.57
N VAL A 588 -22.88 34.90 -14.21
CA VAL A 588 -24.16 34.28 -14.57
C VAL A 588 -25.00 34.02 -13.31
N TYR A 589 -24.40 33.47 -12.26
CA TYR A 589 -25.10 33.26 -10.98
C TYR A 589 -25.50 34.61 -10.34
N ALA A 590 -24.60 35.59 -10.32
CA ALA A 590 -24.89 36.92 -9.74
C ALA A 590 -26.09 37.60 -10.37
N GLN A 591 -26.34 37.41 -11.67
CA GLN A 591 -27.42 37.97 -12.44
C GLN A 591 -28.75 37.22 -12.29
N LEU A 592 -28.77 36.04 -11.64
CA LEU A 592 -30.01 35.30 -11.41
C LEU A 592 -30.94 36.08 -10.44
N PRO A 593 -32.25 36.04 -10.62
CA PRO A 593 -33.21 36.48 -9.62
C PRO A 593 -33.13 35.56 -8.38
N ASP A 594 -33.43 36.07 -7.20
CA ASP A 594 -33.23 35.38 -5.93
C ASP A 594 -33.93 34.00 -5.88
N TRP A 595 -35.13 33.87 -6.41
CA TRP A 595 -35.85 32.60 -6.44
C TRP A 595 -35.11 31.50 -7.30
N LEU A 596 -34.35 31.92 -8.35
CA LEU A 596 -33.52 30.98 -9.12
C LEU A 596 -32.21 30.67 -8.39
N LYS A 597 -31.62 31.62 -7.66
CA LYS A 597 -30.48 31.37 -6.78
C LYS A 597 -30.83 30.33 -5.73
N ASP A 598 -32.01 30.46 -5.10
CA ASP A 598 -32.45 29.48 -4.09
C ASP A 598 -32.64 28.08 -4.71
N ARG A 599 -33.20 27.98 -5.90
CA ARG A 599 -33.35 26.72 -6.63
C ARG A 599 -31.97 26.13 -7.02
N TYR A 600 -31.08 26.96 -7.53
CA TYR A 600 -29.72 26.53 -7.87
C TYR A 600 -28.99 25.99 -6.64
N ASN A 601 -29.03 26.72 -5.54
CA ASN A 601 -28.40 26.30 -4.28
C ASN A 601 -28.99 24.98 -3.74
N ALA A 602 -30.28 24.77 -3.91
CA ALA A 602 -30.92 23.50 -3.54
C ALA A 602 -30.40 22.34 -4.40
N LEU A 603 -30.33 22.51 -5.75
CA LEU A 603 -29.75 21.53 -6.66
C LEU A 603 -28.26 21.28 -6.37
N TYR A 604 -27.52 22.36 -6.14
CA TYR A 604 -26.09 22.30 -5.81
C TYR A 604 -25.83 21.50 -4.53
N ASN A 605 -26.56 21.83 -3.45
CA ASN A 605 -26.40 21.16 -2.16
C ASN A 605 -26.85 19.70 -2.21
N ASP A 606 -27.92 19.40 -2.96
CA ASP A 606 -28.33 18.03 -3.20
C ASP A 606 -27.24 17.24 -3.94
N PHE A 607 -26.70 17.82 -5.02
CA PHE A 607 -25.70 17.19 -5.87
C PHE A 607 -24.39 16.91 -5.14
N PHE A 608 -23.80 17.91 -4.48
CA PHE A 608 -22.47 17.77 -3.90
C PHE A 608 -22.45 17.09 -2.53
N TYR A 609 -23.53 17.16 -1.74
CA TYR A 609 -23.50 16.76 -0.34
C TYR A 609 -24.51 15.69 0.08
N ARG A 610 -25.46 15.28 -0.77
CA ARG A 610 -26.53 14.35 -0.36
C ARG A 610 -26.76 13.16 -1.29
N ARG A 611 -27.15 13.42 -2.55
CA ARG A 611 -27.71 12.38 -3.44
C ARG A 611 -26.77 11.25 -3.81
N HIS A 612 -25.47 11.43 -3.64
CA HIS A 612 -24.47 10.48 -4.09
C HIS A 612 -23.92 9.57 -2.99
N ASN A 613 -24.15 9.84 -1.69
CA ASN A 613 -23.46 9.12 -0.60
C ASN A 613 -23.59 7.60 -0.73
N GLU A 614 -24.80 7.07 -0.86
CA GLU A 614 -25.00 5.62 -1.03
C GLU A 614 -24.50 5.13 -2.39
N PHE A 615 -24.70 5.88 -3.45
CA PHE A 615 -24.23 5.54 -4.78
C PHE A 615 -22.69 5.39 -4.83
N TRP A 616 -21.96 6.32 -4.21
CA TRP A 616 -20.51 6.26 -4.13
C TRP A 616 -20.02 5.13 -3.21
N LYS A 617 -20.70 4.87 -2.10
CA LYS A 617 -20.45 3.72 -1.24
C LYS A 617 -20.55 2.41 -2.03
N GLN A 618 -21.63 2.21 -2.77
CA GLN A 618 -21.80 1.03 -3.62
C GLN A 618 -20.75 0.95 -4.74
N SER A 619 -20.36 2.08 -5.32
CA SER A 619 -19.28 2.14 -6.30
C SER A 619 -17.95 1.65 -5.71
N ALA A 620 -17.60 2.08 -4.50
CA ALA A 620 -16.38 1.64 -3.81
C ALA A 620 -16.44 0.15 -3.43
N LEU A 621 -17.58 -0.31 -2.89
CA LEU A 621 -17.75 -1.71 -2.48
C LEU A 621 -17.72 -2.72 -3.63
N LYS A 622 -17.90 -2.29 -4.87
CA LYS A 622 -17.66 -3.14 -6.05
C LYS A 622 -16.18 -3.40 -6.31
N LYS A 623 -15.29 -2.49 -5.94
CA LYS A 623 -13.86 -2.46 -6.30
C LYS A 623 -12.95 -2.79 -5.12
N LEU A 624 -13.00 -1.99 -4.06
CA LEU A 624 -12.06 -2.04 -2.95
C LEU A 624 -11.92 -3.42 -2.30
N PRO A 625 -13.00 -4.19 -2.02
CA PRO A 625 -12.84 -5.52 -1.43
C PRO A 625 -12.02 -6.47 -2.28
N ALA A 626 -12.18 -6.42 -3.62
CA ALA A 626 -11.42 -7.27 -4.54
C ALA A 626 -9.94 -6.90 -4.58
N LEU A 627 -9.61 -5.62 -4.40
CA LEU A 627 -8.24 -5.10 -4.43
C LEU A 627 -7.53 -5.34 -3.09
N VAL A 628 -8.13 -4.90 -1.99
CA VAL A 628 -7.55 -5.03 -0.63
C VAL A 628 -7.28 -6.49 -0.29
N ARG A 629 -8.15 -7.42 -0.73
CA ARG A 629 -7.98 -8.86 -0.51
C ARG A 629 -7.09 -9.57 -1.52
N SER A 630 -6.54 -8.85 -2.51
CA SER A 630 -5.67 -9.47 -3.52
C SER A 630 -4.26 -9.75 -3.02
N THR A 631 -3.85 -9.12 -1.91
CA THR A 631 -2.55 -9.29 -1.26
C THR A 631 -2.67 -9.25 0.26
N GLY A 632 -1.60 -9.62 0.95
CA GLY A 632 -1.53 -9.53 2.41
C GLY A 632 -0.95 -8.21 2.93
N MET A 633 -0.74 -7.20 2.10
CA MET A 633 -0.25 -5.91 2.56
C MET A 633 -1.28 -5.20 3.45
N LEU A 634 -0.81 -4.50 4.49
CA LEU A 634 -1.65 -3.59 5.28
C LEU A 634 -2.07 -2.40 4.40
N CYS A 635 -3.37 -2.18 4.25
CA CYS A 635 -3.91 -1.11 3.42
C CYS A 635 -4.11 0.17 4.25
N CYS A 636 -3.59 1.29 3.75
CA CYS A 636 -3.82 2.63 4.29
C CYS A 636 -4.36 3.51 3.15
N GLY A 637 -5.38 4.31 3.40
CA GLY A 637 -5.94 5.23 2.40
C GLY A 637 -5.55 6.68 2.72
N GLU A 638 -5.20 7.46 1.71
CA GLU A 638 -5.16 8.90 1.84
C GLU A 638 -6.56 9.43 1.54
N ASP A 639 -7.26 9.84 2.59
CA ASP A 639 -8.65 10.29 2.59
C ASP A 639 -8.75 11.76 3.00
N LEU A 640 -7.99 12.62 2.31
CA LEU A 640 -7.99 14.06 2.50
C LEU A 640 -8.89 14.78 1.49
N GLY A 641 -9.31 16.01 1.81
CA GLY A 641 -10.13 16.87 0.96
C GLY A 641 -11.63 16.77 1.22
N MET A 642 -12.45 16.82 0.18
CA MET A 642 -13.92 16.76 0.30
C MET A 642 -14.36 15.31 0.51
N ILE A 643 -14.54 14.90 1.76
CA ILE A 643 -14.80 13.50 2.14
C ILE A 643 -16.31 13.25 2.24
N PRO A 644 -16.90 12.35 1.42
CA PRO A 644 -18.28 11.89 1.62
C PRO A 644 -18.47 11.14 2.94
N ASP A 645 -19.62 11.29 3.58
CA ASP A 645 -19.93 10.67 4.88
C ASP A 645 -19.76 9.14 4.89
N SER A 646 -19.97 8.49 3.75
CA SER A 646 -19.84 7.03 3.61
C SER A 646 -18.40 6.52 3.58
N VAL A 647 -17.38 7.38 3.41
CA VAL A 647 -15.99 6.96 3.24
C VAL A 647 -15.41 6.38 4.53
N PRO A 648 -15.49 7.06 5.70
CA PRO A 648 -14.92 6.53 6.95
C PRO A 648 -15.52 5.18 7.34
N GLU A 649 -16.84 5.01 7.21
CA GLU A 649 -17.53 3.75 7.48
C GLU A 649 -17.05 2.63 6.56
N THR A 650 -16.92 2.91 5.26
CA THR A 650 -16.47 1.92 4.27
C THR A 650 -15.02 1.51 4.50
N MET A 651 -14.14 2.48 4.78
CA MET A 651 -12.73 2.20 5.09
C MET A 651 -12.63 1.33 6.34
N HIS A 652 -13.35 1.67 7.40
CA HIS A 652 -13.39 0.88 8.64
C HIS A 652 -13.87 -0.56 8.39
N ALA A 653 -14.96 -0.73 7.64
CA ALA A 653 -15.50 -2.05 7.30
C ALA A 653 -14.55 -2.90 6.44
N LEU A 654 -13.59 -2.30 5.76
CA LEU A 654 -12.59 -2.98 4.92
C LEU A 654 -11.20 -3.07 5.58
N ASP A 655 -11.06 -2.69 6.84
CA ASP A 655 -9.77 -2.61 7.56
C ASP A 655 -8.73 -1.72 6.84
N ILE A 656 -9.16 -0.65 6.23
CA ILE A 656 -8.29 0.35 5.60
C ILE A 656 -8.02 1.44 6.63
N LEU A 657 -6.76 1.66 6.97
CA LEU A 657 -6.37 2.72 7.90
C LEU A 657 -6.56 4.08 7.23
N SER A 658 -7.22 5.02 7.92
CA SER A 658 -7.35 6.41 7.46
C SER A 658 -6.06 7.21 7.68
N LEU A 659 -5.96 8.40 7.11
CA LEU A 659 -4.87 9.34 7.34
C LEU A 659 -5.36 10.52 8.19
N GLU A 660 -4.67 10.79 9.31
CA GLU A 660 -4.99 11.89 10.21
C GLU A 660 -3.82 12.88 10.28
N ILE A 661 -4.06 14.15 9.95
CA ILE A 661 -3.08 15.23 9.97
C ILE A 661 -3.60 16.37 10.84
N GLN A 662 -2.84 16.72 11.87
CA GLN A 662 -3.28 17.72 12.85
C GLN A 662 -3.62 19.08 12.23
N ARG A 663 -2.85 19.49 11.24
CA ARG A 663 -3.00 20.77 10.53
C ARG A 663 -4.05 20.76 9.41
N MET A 664 -4.66 19.60 9.16
CA MET A 664 -5.70 19.40 8.11
C MET A 664 -6.85 18.59 8.72
N PRO A 665 -7.63 19.19 9.65
CA PRO A 665 -8.73 18.48 10.28
C PRO A 665 -9.78 18.06 9.25
N LYS A 666 -10.38 16.88 9.45
CA LYS A 666 -11.46 16.38 8.60
C LYS A 666 -12.80 17.02 8.91
N ASP A 667 -12.98 17.52 10.13
CA ASP A 667 -14.14 18.33 10.52
C ASP A 667 -13.86 19.81 10.16
N PRO A 668 -14.62 20.38 9.22
CA PRO A 668 -14.42 21.77 8.78
C PRO A 668 -14.69 22.83 9.86
N ARG A 669 -15.23 22.43 11.01
CA ARG A 669 -15.46 23.33 12.17
C ARG A 669 -14.21 23.48 13.03
N ASP A 670 -13.27 22.57 12.92
CA ASP A 670 -12.04 22.59 13.70
C ASP A 670 -10.93 23.31 12.92
N THR A 671 -10.17 24.18 13.55
CA THR A 671 -8.94 24.77 12.97
C THR A 671 -7.81 23.75 12.97
N PHE A 672 -7.74 22.92 14.02
CA PHE A 672 -6.74 21.86 14.19
C PHE A 672 -7.41 20.58 14.71
N ALA A 673 -6.93 19.44 14.24
CA ALA A 673 -7.35 18.17 14.80
C ALA A 673 -6.62 17.88 16.12
N ASP A 674 -7.34 17.30 17.10
CA ASP A 674 -6.73 16.86 18.35
C ASP A 674 -6.19 15.43 18.23
N PRO A 675 -4.86 15.21 18.32
CA PRO A 675 -4.29 13.87 18.23
C PRO A 675 -4.81 12.87 19.26
N ALA A 676 -5.26 13.34 20.42
CA ALA A 676 -5.83 12.48 21.46
C ALA A 676 -7.19 11.87 21.07
N ARG A 677 -7.85 12.43 20.06
CA ARG A 677 -9.17 11.99 19.56
C ARG A 677 -9.10 11.16 18.28
N TYR A 678 -7.92 10.88 17.76
CA TYR A 678 -7.77 10.09 16.53
C TYR A 678 -8.34 8.68 16.69
N PRO A 679 -8.96 8.11 15.65
CA PRO A 679 -9.38 6.72 15.68
C PRO A 679 -8.16 5.79 15.78
N TYR A 680 -8.36 4.59 16.34
CA TYR A 680 -7.28 3.59 16.39
C TYR A 680 -6.83 3.13 15.01
N ALA A 681 -7.78 2.85 14.11
CA ALA A 681 -7.50 2.36 12.76
C ALA A 681 -7.05 3.49 11.81
N CYS A 682 -5.97 4.20 12.17
CA CYS A 682 -5.42 5.26 11.33
C CYS A 682 -3.89 5.31 11.36
N VAL A 683 -3.35 6.02 10.39
CA VAL A 683 -1.99 6.56 10.35
C VAL A 683 -2.07 8.03 10.70
N CYS A 684 -1.40 8.48 11.75
CA CYS A 684 -1.28 9.92 12.02
C CYS A 684 0.09 10.45 11.62
N ALA A 685 0.12 11.68 11.14
CA ALA A 685 1.33 12.37 10.71
C ALA A 685 1.26 13.87 11.04
N THR A 686 2.42 14.50 11.25
CA THR A 686 2.55 15.97 11.40
C THR A 686 2.30 16.67 10.06
N GLY A 687 2.56 16.00 8.96
CA GLY A 687 2.38 16.46 7.59
C GLY A 687 2.71 15.37 6.59
N THR A 688 2.61 15.68 5.30
CA THR A 688 2.98 14.81 4.18
C THR A 688 4.04 15.48 3.31
N HIS A 689 4.49 14.80 2.27
CA HIS A 689 5.36 15.36 1.23
C HIS A 689 4.74 16.55 0.48
N ASP A 690 3.42 16.70 0.52
CA ASP A 690 2.66 17.80 -0.12
C ASP A 690 2.48 19.02 0.77
N THR A 691 2.80 18.92 2.06
CA THR A 691 2.68 20.01 3.01
C THR A 691 4.03 20.61 3.37
N ALA A 692 4.04 21.80 3.94
CA ALA A 692 5.23 22.35 4.57
C ALA A 692 5.71 21.42 5.69
N THR A 693 7.02 21.33 5.92
CA THR A 693 7.58 20.69 7.12
C THR A 693 7.07 21.40 8.37
N LEU A 694 7.17 20.76 9.52
CA LEU A 694 6.72 21.36 10.77
C LEU A 694 7.36 22.74 11.03
N ARG A 695 8.66 22.86 10.77
CA ARG A 695 9.41 24.11 10.93
C ARG A 695 8.95 25.17 9.93
N ALA A 696 8.83 24.84 8.65
CA ALA A 696 8.40 25.79 7.63
C ALA A 696 6.97 26.28 7.92
N TRP A 697 6.05 25.37 8.28
CA TRP A 697 4.68 25.74 8.64
C TRP A 697 4.62 26.65 9.87
N TRP A 698 5.45 26.39 10.89
CA TRP A 698 5.49 27.20 12.11
C TRP A 698 5.81 28.67 11.83
N GLU A 699 6.60 28.91 10.79
CA GLU A 699 7.10 30.24 10.41
C GLU A 699 6.23 30.94 9.35
N GLU A 700 5.25 30.24 8.74
CA GLU A 700 4.43 30.80 7.65
C GLU A 700 3.38 31.82 8.15
N ASP A 701 2.66 31.52 9.21
CA ASP A 701 1.55 32.34 9.73
C ASP A 701 1.62 32.46 11.25
N ARG A 702 2.03 33.65 11.72
CA ARG A 702 2.18 33.93 13.14
C ARG A 702 0.88 33.90 13.94
N GLN A 703 -0.24 34.30 13.35
CA GLN A 703 -1.52 34.29 14.04
C GLN A 703 -2.00 32.84 14.24
N LEU A 704 -1.92 32.04 13.20
CA LEU A 704 -2.28 30.61 13.24
C LEU A 704 -1.38 29.85 14.22
N THR A 705 -0.07 30.12 14.19
CA THR A 705 0.90 29.50 15.09
C THR A 705 0.67 29.88 16.55
N GLN A 706 0.29 31.14 16.83
CA GLN A 706 -0.05 31.58 18.18
C GLN A 706 -1.32 30.87 18.68
N GLU A 707 -2.33 30.73 17.84
CA GLU A 707 -3.55 29.98 18.16
C GLU A 707 -3.20 28.52 18.48
N PHE A 708 -2.40 27.86 17.63
CA PHE A 708 -1.94 26.51 17.84
C PHE A 708 -1.16 26.34 19.15
N PHE A 709 -0.25 27.27 19.45
CA PHE A 709 0.55 27.28 20.65
C PHE A 709 -0.30 27.31 21.94
N ASN A 710 -1.34 28.14 21.94
CA ASN A 710 -2.22 28.25 23.10
C ASN A 710 -3.24 27.09 23.16
N ALA A 711 -3.91 26.78 22.04
CA ALA A 711 -5.01 25.83 22.01
C ALA A 711 -4.55 24.37 22.04
N MET A 712 -3.51 24.04 21.25
CA MET A 712 -3.09 22.64 21.03
C MET A 712 -1.91 22.24 21.90
N LEU A 713 -0.94 23.14 22.13
CA LEU A 713 0.19 22.87 23.03
C LEU A 713 -0.08 23.26 24.46
N HIS A 714 -1.20 23.96 24.75
CA HIS A 714 -1.59 24.46 26.07
C HIS A 714 -0.52 25.33 26.74
N CYS A 715 0.25 26.04 25.91
CA CYS A 715 1.30 26.93 26.34
C CYS A 715 0.75 28.36 26.51
N ALA A 716 1.17 29.04 27.58
CA ALA A 716 0.84 30.44 27.85
C ALA A 716 1.91 31.39 27.30
N GLY A 717 1.51 32.61 26.99
CA GLY A 717 2.41 33.65 26.51
C GLY A 717 2.52 33.70 24.99
N GLU A 718 3.60 34.30 24.50
CA GLU A 718 3.86 34.45 23.07
C GLU A 718 4.56 33.21 22.50
N ALA A 719 4.06 32.71 21.35
CA ALA A 719 4.68 31.58 20.64
C ALA A 719 6.09 32.00 20.17
N PRO A 720 7.12 31.12 20.27
CA PRO A 720 8.43 31.36 19.69
C PRO A 720 8.34 31.73 18.21
N GLN A 721 9.24 32.62 17.77
CA GLN A 721 9.29 33.04 16.36
C GLN A 721 9.64 31.86 15.45
N PHE A 722 10.57 31.01 15.90
CA PHE A 722 11.00 29.81 15.19
C PHE A 722 10.46 28.54 15.87
N CYS A 723 10.32 27.48 15.11
CA CYS A 723 9.99 26.17 15.69
C CYS A 723 11.23 25.65 16.44
N GLU A 724 11.28 25.95 17.72
CA GLU A 724 12.35 25.48 18.60
C GLU A 724 12.30 23.97 18.81
N PRO A 725 13.40 23.28 19.11
CA PRO A 725 13.41 21.82 19.31
C PRO A 725 12.36 21.33 20.32
N TRP A 726 12.19 22.02 21.44
CA TRP A 726 11.19 21.67 22.44
C TRP A 726 9.74 21.79 21.94
N VAL A 727 9.48 22.70 20.98
CA VAL A 727 8.16 22.82 20.33
C VAL A 727 7.92 21.60 19.45
N ALA A 728 8.92 21.20 18.66
CA ALA A 728 8.87 19.97 17.86
C ALA A 728 8.63 18.74 18.76
N ASP A 729 9.33 18.64 19.91
CA ASP A 729 9.13 17.55 20.89
C ASP A 729 7.69 17.47 21.40
N LEU A 730 7.07 18.60 21.71
CA LEU A 730 5.67 18.63 22.16
C LEU A 730 4.72 18.14 21.06
N ILE A 731 4.92 18.59 19.85
CA ILE A 731 4.06 18.24 18.71
C ILE A 731 4.22 16.75 18.35
N LEU A 732 5.45 16.28 18.18
CA LEU A 732 5.72 14.87 17.90
C LEU A 732 5.24 13.98 19.04
N GLY A 733 5.48 14.42 20.29
CA GLY A 733 5.03 13.74 21.50
C GLY A 733 3.51 13.57 21.56
N ALA A 734 2.73 14.56 21.12
CA ALA A 734 1.27 14.48 21.04
C ALA A 734 0.84 13.42 20.02
N HIS A 735 1.47 13.37 18.83
CA HIS A 735 1.20 12.35 17.81
C HIS A 735 1.59 10.96 18.30
N LEU A 736 2.75 10.81 18.95
CA LEU A 736 3.18 9.52 19.49
C LEU A 736 2.25 9.02 20.61
N LYS A 737 1.71 9.89 21.45
CA LYS A 737 0.76 9.52 22.51
C LYS A 737 -0.66 9.25 22.00
N SER A 738 -0.97 9.63 20.76
CA SER A 738 -2.29 9.42 20.17
C SER A 738 -2.71 7.95 20.16
N PRO A 739 -4.01 7.65 20.13
CA PRO A 739 -4.50 6.27 19.98
C PRO A 739 -4.26 5.66 18.59
N ALA A 740 -3.81 6.43 17.61
CA ALA A 740 -3.55 5.95 16.25
C ALA A 740 -2.68 4.69 16.22
N MET A 741 -3.03 3.69 15.43
CA MET A 741 -2.25 2.47 15.26
C MET A 741 -0.82 2.78 14.80
N LEU A 742 -0.65 3.69 13.85
CA LEU A 742 0.65 4.09 13.33
C LEU A 742 0.86 5.60 13.46
N ALA A 743 1.99 6.03 13.99
CA ALA A 743 2.47 7.41 13.93
C ALA A 743 3.69 7.43 13.02
N ILE A 744 3.48 7.83 11.74
CA ILE A 744 4.52 7.86 10.73
C ILE A 744 4.81 9.32 10.39
N LEU A 745 5.92 9.83 10.92
CA LEU A 745 6.24 11.26 10.84
C LEU A 745 7.33 11.50 9.79
N PRO A 746 7.33 12.66 9.11
CA PRO A 746 8.39 13.03 8.18
C PRO A 746 9.78 13.03 8.84
N LEU A 747 10.80 12.61 8.10
CA LEU A 747 12.19 12.62 8.61
C LEU A 747 12.60 14.01 9.08
N GLN A 748 12.27 15.05 8.32
CA GLN A 748 12.58 16.45 8.65
C GLN A 748 12.01 16.85 10.02
N ASP A 749 10.80 16.38 10.34
CA ASP A 749 10.14 16.71 11.61
C ASP A 749 10.78 15.95 12.78
N TRP A 750 11.22 14.70 12.58
CA TRP A 750 12.04 13.97 13.55
C TRP A 750 13.35 14.71 13.85
N LEU A 751 14.04 15.23 12.83
CA LEU A 751 15.30 15.95 12.98
C LEU A 751 15.08 17.35 13.59
N ALA A 752 13.87 17.92 13.50
CA ALA A 752 13.54 19.22 14.10
C ALA A 752 13.62 19.23 15.63
N THR A 753 13.63 18.07 16.29
CA THR A 753 13.75 17.90 17.74
C THR A 753 15.17 18.17 18.28
N ASP A 754 16.17 18.30 17.39
CA ASP A 754 17.56 18.57 17.77
C ASP A 754 18.08 19.81 17.03
N GLY A 755 18.51 20.82 17.78
CA GLY A 755 18.98 22.11 17.26
C GLY A 755 20.28 22.03 16.45
N ASP A 756 21.13 21.06 16.71
CA ASP A 756 22.42 20.87 16.05
C ASP A 756 22.31 19.97 14.81
N VAL A 757 21.27 19.11 14.76
CA VAL A 757 21.07 18.13 13.68
C VAL A 757 20.08 18.60 12.62
N ARG A 758 19.08 19.41 13.00
CA ARG A 758 18.10 19.95 12.05
C ARG A 758 18.78 20.76 10.94
N TYR A 759 18.16 20.85 9.78
CA TYR A 759 18.69 21.66 8.67
C TYR A 759 19.00 23.09 9.12
N PRO A 760 20.25 23.58 8.93
CA PRO A 760 20.64 24.90 9.44
C PRO A 760 20.17 26.08 8.57
N GLY A 761 19.69 25.82 7.35
CA GLY A 761 19.20 26.83 6.41
C GLY A 761 17.71 27.16 6.59
N ASP A 762 17.12 27.78 5.57
CA ASP A 762 15.70 28.10 5.55
C ASP A 762 14.87 26.81 5.54
N PRO A 763 13.94 26.59 6.50
CA PRO A 763 13.11 25.41 6.53
C PRO A 763 12.29 25.16 5.27
N LYS A 764 12.06 26.16 4.45
CA LYS A 764 11.35 26.03 3.16
C LYS A 764 12.15 25.20 2.15
N ASP A 765 13.46 25.14 2.27
CA ASP A 765 14.34 24.32 1.41
C ASP A 765 14.15 22.81 1.68
N GLU A 766 13.58 22.44 2.83
CA GLU A 766 13.27 21.06 3.17
C GLU A 766 11.96 20.56 2.58
N ARG A 767 11.18 21.39 1.85
CA ARG A 767 9.95 20.97 1.19
C ARG A 767 10.23 19.97 0.07
N ILE A 768 9.44 18.89 0.04
CA ILE A 768 9.53 17.84 -0.98
C ILE A 768 8.71 18.27 -2.19
N ASN A 769 7.48 18.74 -1.97
CA ASN A 769 6.56 19.20 -3.00
C ASN A 769 5.84 20.50 -2.61
N VAL A 770 5.43 21.27 -3.62
CA VAL A 770 4.52 22.41 -3.49
C VAL A 770 3.40 22.23 -4.53
N PRO A 771 2.27 21.61 -4.17
CA PRO A 771 1.20 21.23 -5.13
C PRO A 771 0.63 22.40 -5.93
N ALA A 772 0.68 23.62 -5.40
CA ALA A 772 0.26 24.84 -6.08
C ALA A 772 1.17 25.26 -7.25
N ILE A 773 2.37 24.70 -7.34
CA ILE A 773 3.32 24.99 -8.43
C ILE A 773 3.23 23.89 -9.48
N PRO A 774 2.65 24.16 -10.65
CA PRO A 774 2.64 23.21 -11.75
C PRO A 774 4.08 22.81 -12.13
N ARG A 775 4.32 21.51 -12.33
CA ARG A 775 5.64 20.97 -12.69
C ARG A 775 6.72 21.35 -11.68
N TYR A 776 6.45 21.09 -10.39
CA TYR A 776 7.44 21.27 -9.33
C TYR A 776 8.64 20.33 -9.52
N TYR A 777 9.86 20.81 -9.24
CA TYR A 777 11.07 19.99 -9.31
C TYR A 777 11.27 19.25 -7.98
N TRP A 778 11.07 17.95 -7.95
CA TRP A 778 11.20 17.06 -6.77
C TRP A 778 12.69 16.72 -6.56
N ARG A 779 13.42 17.61 -5.91
CA ARG A 779 14.89 17.53 -5.77
C ARG A 779 15.38 17.58 -4.33
N TYR A 780 14.47 17.56 -3.36
CA TYR A 780 14.87 17.59 -1.95
C TYR A 780 15.88 16.49 -1.66
N ARG A 781 16.95 16.83 -0.90
CA ARG A 781 17.98 15.90 -0.47
C ARG A 781 18.35 16.19 0.97
N MET A 782 18.53 15.13 1.78
CA MET A 782 19.01 15.24 3.15
C MET A 782 20.32 16.02 3.17
N HIS A 783 20.45 16.94 4.13
CA HIS A 783 21.68 17.73 4.30
C HIS A 783 22.77 16.95 5.04
N CYS A 784 22.40 15.93 5.84
CA CYS A 784 23.30 15.05 6.58
C CYS A 784 23.27 13.63 6.02
N THR A 785 24.27 12.81 6.31
CA THR A 785 24.33 11.41 5.91
C THR A 785 23.63 10.51 6.93
N LEU A 786 23.11 9.37 6.48
CA LEU A 786 22.53 8.37 7.38
C LEU A 786 23.58 7.84 8.36
N GLU A 787 24.85 7.73 7.96
CA GLU A 787 25.95 7.33 8.85
C GLU A 787 26.12 8.32 10.00
N SER A 788 25.99 9.63 9.75
CA SER A 788 26.07 10.63 10.80
C SER A 788 24.88 10.53 11.77
N LEU A 789 23.68 10.25 11.26
CA LEU A 789 22.51 10.01 12.10
C LEU A 789 22.63 8.74 12.94
N ILE A 790 23.10 7.63 12.34
CA ILE A 790 23.34 6.36 13.04
C ILE A 790 24.37 6.55 14.15
N GLY A 791 25.41 7.37 13.91
CA GLY A 791 26.46 7.65 14.88
C GLY A 791 26.07 8.63 15.98
N ASN A 792 24.95 9.36 15.85
CA ASN A 792 24.51 10.32 16.85
C ASN A 792 23.71 9.63 17.97
N GLU A 793 24.43 9.12 18.98
CA GLU A 793 23.84 8.37 20.10
C GLU A 793 22.89 9.24 20.95
N ALA A 794 23.14 10.55 21.08
CA ALA A 794 22.31 11.46 21.86
C ALA A 794 20.93 11.66 21.20
N LEU A 795 20.90 11.98 19.91
CA LEU A 795 19.66 12.08 19.13
C LEU A 795 18.89 10.76 19.15
N ASN A 796 19.56 9.63 18.86
CA ASN A 796 18.91 8.33 18.79
C ASN A 796 18.31 7.91 20.13
N ALA A 797 19.00 8.16 21.24
CA ALA A 797 18.48 7.92 22.59
C ALA A 797 17.27 8.81 22.90
N HIS A 798 17.29 10.09 22.50
CA HIS A 798 16.19 11.03 22.67
C HIS A 798 14.95 10.54 21.89
N LEU A 799 15.08 10.28 20.60
CA LEU A 799 13.97 9.81 19.75
C LEU A 799 13.39 8.49 20.24
N LYS A 800 14.28 7.52 20.57
CA LYS A 800 13.84 6.25 21.15
C LYS A 800 13.12 6.45 22.48
N GLY A 801 13.61 7.36 23.32
CA GLY A 801 12.97 7.72 24.58
C GLY A 801 11.56 8.27 24.40
N MET A 802 11.32 9.12 23.39
CA MET A 802 9.99 9.62 23.04
C MET A 802 9.04 8.47 22.62
N VAL A 803 9.52 7.56 21.79
CA VAL A 803 8.75 6.39 21.32
C VAL A 803 8.41 5.47 22.51
N ASP A 804 9.40 5.12 23.33
CA ASP A 804 9.22 4.22 24.48
C ASP A 804 8.26 4.82 25.53
N ALA A 805 8.38 6.13 25.82
CA ALA A 805 7.50 6.84 26.75
C ALA A 805 6.05 6.91 26.26
N SER A 806 5.82 6.84 24.96
CA SER A 806 4.48 6.81 24.37
C SER A 806 3.82 5.41 24.43
N GLY A 807 4.57 4.38 24.80
CA GLY A 807 4.12 2.98 24.81
C GLY A 807 3.94 2.37 23.42
N ARG A 808 4.57 2.94 22.38
CA ARG A 808 4.57 2.36 21.03
C ARG A 808 5.58 1.23 20.91
N ASN A 809 5.34 0.31 19.99
CA ASN A 809 6.13 -0.90 19.72
C ASN A 809 6.17 -1.93 20.87
N ARG A 810 5.15 -1.91 21.74
CA ARG A 810 5.03 -2.85 22.87
C ARG A 810 3.85 -3.79 22.73
#